data_f5577307f8b2e938bfb7b030228ff84f
#
_entry.id   f5577307f8b2e938bfb7b030228ff84f
#
_cell.length_a   1.000
_cell.length_b   1.000
_cell.length_c   1.000
_cell.angle_alpha   90.00
_cell.angle_beta   90.00
_cell.angle_gamma   90.00
#
_symmetry.space_group_name_H-M   'P 1'
#
loop_
_entity.id
_entity.type
_entity.pdbx_description
1 polymer ?
#
loop_
_entity_poly.entity_id
_entity_poly.type
_entity_poly.pdbx_seq_one_letter_code
_entity_poly.pdbx_strand_id
1 'polypeptide(L)'
;MQLIRVSTNLLIGCSALCLVGCQKADPSISVDNSDGELQSQQTQPLIQLFDFEQQVIPDAVQLHNATTSFVSNEGMVTSGDYGLRVQFSSKTDEHNAVAIVPEQPFDWSDYQDFSLVFDIANQGDYSTFLFVSIEDSQGQSYTRAINIPVGGSQSYYSKMDGHDIGSASSNEDQSIELNLSSGLRSNPETWQSDDTQMVWMWGTKNLDLSAIRRIVLRTEYNLHDTEITLDNIRLEANPPMDTDFLVGIVDKFGQNPNAEFAEKVNSEAELIAKKDAELRALNNGALMAERSKFSGWKAGPKLQATGYFRTEKVDGKWWLVDPEGYLYLATGVDIIRLANSTTMTGYGFDEKALQSRDSEDVTPEDSQGLNPVNQAAQKTRTLMSPTRANMFEWLPASYDEPLGNHFGYRKDVHSGPIKSGEVYSFYSANLERKYGESSPNSFLQDWKQVTIDRMLNWGFTSLGNWTDPMFYDTTKVPYFANGWIIGDFKTVSSGSDFWRPLPDVFDPEFARRADVTLKTIADETQGSPWCVGVFIDNEKSWGRANSRQTELGIVINTLTRSGAEVPTKAEFTRVMKAKYADIDKLNAVWATDFDSWQAFDQGDFDSQLSAEREADYSLLLTTYAEQYFRIVRAALKQHLPNHMYFGVRFADWGMPKEVVAASAKYSDVVSFNNYKQGVTEGKWSFLPALDKPIMIGEFHFGAVDSGYYHPGLVYAANQTDRARMYQDYMNSVFDNDYFVGAHWFQYMDSPLTGRAYDGENYNVGFVTVADVPYEAMIKAAKELHGDMYQRRYHRRDNRPAQLKE
;
A
#
# COMPACT_ATOMS: atom_id res chain seq x y z
N MET A 1 -49.38 22.88 4.36
CA MET A 1 -50.10 24.01 4.96
C MET A 1 -49.10 24.65 5.92
N GLN A 2 -48.45 25.63 5.55
CA GLN A 2 -48.40 27.07 5.69
C GLN A 2 -47.13 27.62 5.00
N LEU A 3 -47.42 28.47 4.01
CA LEU A 3 -46.45 29.33 3.34
C LEU A 3 -46.07 30.49 4.23
N ILE A 4 -44.80 30.92 4.18
CA ILE A 4 -44.45 32.32 4.42
C ILE A 4 -43.52 32.79 3.29
N ARG A 5 -43.86 33.96 2.78
CA ARG A 5 -43.34 34.62 1.59
C ARG A 5 -42.10 35.47 1.84
N VAL A 6 -41.33 35.54 0.80
CA VAL A 6 -40.18 36.38 0.47
C VAL A 6 -40.56 37.86 0.32
N SER A 7 -39.63 38.75 0.53
CA SER A 7 -39.62 40.12 0.00
C SER A 7 -38.27 40.44 -0.61
N THR A 8 -38.35 40.71 -1.89
CA THR A 8 -37.33 41.25 -2.80
C THR A 8 -37.15 42.75 -2.55
N ASN A 9 -35.92 43.26 -2.59
CA ASN A 9 -35.67 44.66 -2.89
C ASN A 9 -34.50 44.80 -3.86
N LEU A 10 -34.86 45.34 -5.01
CA LEU A 10 -34.02 45.80 -6.10
C LEU A 10 -33.55 47.25 -5.81
N LEU A 11 -32.32 47.57 -6.06
CA LEU A 11 -31.87 48.94 -6.25
C LEU A 11 -30.83 49.04 -7.37
N ILE A 12 -31.23 49.84 -8.35
CA ILE A 12 -30.56 50.22 -9.58
C ILE A 12 -29.69 51.49 -9.31
N GLY A 13 -28.54 51.59 -9.98
CA GLY A 13 -27.81 52.87 -10.04
C GLY A 13 -26.47 52.77 -10.74
N CYS A 14 -26.50 52.95 -11.99
CA CYS A 14 -25.95 54.00 -12.88
C CYS A 14 -24.44 54.00 -13.12
N SER A 15 -24.20 53.86 -14.40
CA SER A 15 -22.95 54.00 -15.17
C SER A 15 -22.27 55.39 -15.04
N ALA A 16 -20.94 55.39 -15.16
CA ALA A 16 -20.24 56.52 -15.79
C ALA A 16 -18.98 55.99 -16.51
N LEU A 17 -18.97 56.12 -17.84
CA LEU A 17 -17.82 56.07 -18.72
C LEU A 17 -16.90 57.28 -18.48
N CYS A 18 -15.59 57.02 -18.47
CA CYS A 18 -14.61 58.04 -18.88
C CYS A 18 -13.52 57.35 -19.74
N LEU A 19 -13.52 57.74 -21.01
CA LEU A 19 -12.43 57.57 -22.00
C LEU A 19 -11.41 58.68 -21.84
N VAL A 20 -10.14 58.37 -21.71
CA VAL A 20 -8.98 59.20 -22.16
C VAL A 20 -7.77 58.23 -22.21
N GLY A 21 -7.19 57.89 -23.37
CA GLY A 21 -6.22 58.69 -24.11
C GLY A 21 -4.90 57.97 -24.07
N CYS A 22 -4.52 57.29 -25.18
CA CYS A 22 -3.18 56.77 -25.44
C CYS A 22 -2.10 57.81 -25.40
N GLN A 23 -1.02 57.58 -24.67
CA GLN A 23 0.31 58.10 -25.01
C GLN A 23 1.39 57.02 -24.82
N LYS A 24 2.15 56.83 -25.90
CA LYS A 24 3.39 56.05 -25.92
C LYS A 24 4.46 56.76 -25.12
N ALA A 25 5.24 56.00 -24.30
CA ALA A 25 6.53 56.40 -23.83
C ALA A 25 7.49 55.20 -23.89
N ASP A 26 8.69 55.45 -24.42
CA ASP A 26 9.78 54.52 -24.69
C ASP A 26 10.51 54.10 -23.38
N PRO A 27 11.24 52.96 -23.40
CA PRO A 27 11.75 52.31 -22.17
C PRO A 27 13.19 52.70 -21.85
N SER A 28 13.42 53.11 -20.65
CA SER A 28 14.72 52.98 -20.00
C SER A 28 14.51 52.87 -18.48
N ILE A 29 14.31 51.66 -18.03
CA ILE A 29 14.42 51.35 -16.60
C ILE A 29 15.57 50.39 -16.41
N SER A 30 16.56 50.87 -15.70
CA SER A 30 17.66 50.09 -15.16
C SER A 30 17.16 48.95 -14.30
N VAL A 31 17.63 47.74 -14.62
CA VAL A 31 17.46 46.57 -13.76
C VAL A 31 18.32 46.83 -12.50
N ASP A 32 17.62 47.07 -11.40
CA ASP A 32 18.21 47.03 -10.07
C ASP A 32 18.16 45.55 -9.64
N ASN A 33 19.30 44.87 -9.73
CA ASN A 33 19.51 43.57 -9.16
C ASN A 33 19.59 43.74 -7.63
N SER A 34 18.47 43.72 -6.96
CA SER A 34 18.44 43.38 -5.56
C SER A 34 18.10 41.89 -5.47
N ASP A 35 19.15 41.08 -5.33
CA ASP A 35 19.04 39.72 -4.81
C ASP A 35 18.36 39.81 -3.44
N GLY A 36 17.05 39.64 -3.42
CA GLY A 36 16.29 39.36 -2.22
C GLY A 36 16.56 37.91 -1.87
N GLU A 37 17.56 37.65 -1.05
CA GLU A 37 17.62 36.45 -0.22
C GLU A 37 16.27 36.36 0.51
N LEU A 38 15.43 35.39 0.12
CA LEU A 38 14.27 34.95 0.89
C LEU A 38 14.84 34.40 2.21
N GLN A 39 14.88 35.23 3.24
CA GLN A 39 15.16 34.78 4.59
C GLN A 39 14.06 33.78 4.96
N SER A 40 14.45 32.54 5.18
CA SER A 40 13.61 31.55 5.86
C SER A 40 13.03 32.20 7.12
N GLN A 41 11.72 32.29 7.21
CA GLN A 41 11.08 32.76 8.44
C GLN A 41 11.37 31.71 9.50
N GLN A 42 12.32 31.97 10.39
CA GLN A 42 12.51 31.14 11.56
C GLN A 42 11.23 31.22 12.40
N THR A 43 10.54 30.10 12.49
CA THR A 43 9.41 29.92 13.42
C THR A 43 9.90 30.07 14.84
N GLN A 44 9.15 30.81 15.69
CA GLN A 44 9.49 30.94 17.09
C GLN A 44 8.92 29.75 17.87
N PRO A 45 9.72 29.05 18.71
CA PRO A 45 9.21 27.98 19.53
C PRO A 45 8.14 28.52 20.50
N LEU A 46 6.98 27.82 20.54
CA LEU A 46 5.93 28.09 21.51
C LEU A 46 6.32 27.56 22.89
N ILE A 47 6.90 26.37 22.92
CA ILE A 47 7.38 25.71 24.13
C ILE A 47 8.51 24.74 23.80
N GLN A 48 9.57 24.78 24.60
CA GLN A 48 10.64 23.77 24.60
C GLN A 48 10.23 22.61 25.49
N LEU A 49 10.21 21.39 24.95
CA LEU A 49 9.88 20.17 25.70
C LEU A 49 11.15 19.51 26.27
N PHE A 50 12.16 19.24 25.41
CA PHE A 50 13.40 18.59 25.79
C PHE A 50 14.56 19.11 24.94
N ASP A 51 15.70 19.42 25.60
CA ASP A 51 16.96 19.87 24.99
C ASP A 51 18.15 18.97 25.34
N PHE A 52 17.99 18.04 26.29
CA PHE A 52 18.99 17.07 26.76
C PHE A 52 20.32 17.64 27.33
N GLU A 53 20.40 18.93 27.60
CA GLU A 53 21.62 19.65 28.04
C GLU A 53 22.15 19.19 29.39
N GLN A 54 21.29 18.67 30.25
CA GLN A 54 21.66 18.26 31.59
C GLN A 54 22.39 16.89 31.62
N GLN A 55 22.52 16.20 30.50
CA GLN A 55 23.11 14.85 30.39
C GLN A 55 22.52 13.85 31.40
N VAL A 56 21.26 14.03 31.73
CA VAL A 56 20.48 13.11 32.55
C VAL A 56 19.27 12.71 31.72
N ILE A 57 19.00 11.40 31.64
CA ILE A 57 17.78 10.93 30.98
C ILE A 57 16.60 11.41 31.83
N PRO A 58 15.69 12.25 31.29
CA PRO A 58 14.52 12.69 32.02
C PRO A 58 13.67 11.52 32.51
N ASP A 59 13.11 11.63 33.71
CA ASP A 59 12.23 10.58 34.26
C ASP A 59 11.03 10.24 33.35
N ALA A 60 10.62 11.20 32.53
CA ALA A 60 9.60 11.02 31.49
C ALA A 60 10.03 10.10 30.33
N VAL A 61 11.33 9.86 30.13
CA VAL A 61 11.84 9.04 29.02
C VAL A 61 11.89 7.57 29.42
N GLN A 62 11.13 6.76 28.73
CA GLN A 62 11.07 5.30 28.90
C GLN A 62 11.63 4.60 27.65
N LEU A 63 12.44 3.57 27.86
CA LEU A 63 13.07 2.79 26.80
C LEU A 63 12.43 1.41 26.69
N HIS A 64 12.21 0.96 25.47
CA HIS A 64 11.78 -0.41 25.15
C HIS A 64 12.71 -0.98 24.09
N ASN A 65 13.48 -2.00 24.44
CA ASN A 65 14.45 -2.66 23.53
C ASN A 65 15.43 -1.67 22.86
N ALA A 66 15.69 -0.53 23.49
CA ALA A 66 16.59 0.50 23.00
C ALA A 66 17.63 0.87 24.07
N THR A 67 18.77 1.40 23.63
CA THR A 67 19.80 1.94 24.53
C THR A 67 20.07 3.40 24.19
N THR A 68 20.52 4.17 25.18
CA THR A 68 20.79 5.60 25.02
C THR A 68 22.16 6.00 25.53
N SER A 69 22.69 7.07 24.95
CA SER A 69 23.88 7.79 25.42
C SER A 69 23.78 9.25 25.01
N PHE A 70 24.55 10.16 25.70
CA PHE A 70 24.64 11.55 25.28
C PHE A 70 25.78 11.73 24.28
N VAL A 71 25.56 12.58 23.29
CA VAL A 71 26.57 12.97 22.29
C VAL A 71 26.70 14.49 22.24
N SER A 72 27.90 14.98 21.85
CA SER A 72 28.22 16.41 21.74
C SER A 72 28.92 16.70 20.40
N ASN A 73 28.62 15.94 19.35
CA ASN A 73 29.27 16.06 18.05
C ASN A 73 28.68 17.23 17.27
N GLU A 74 29.55 18.08 16.74
CA GLU A 74 29.15 19.15 15.81
C GLU A 74 28.35 18.56 14.60
N GLY A 75 27.25 19.22 14.26
CA GLY A 75 26.33 18.77 13.19
C GLY A 75 25.32 17.68 13.62
N MET A 76 25.41 17.15 14.84
CA MET A 76 24.46 16.20 15.43
C MET A 76 23.57 16.83 16.49
N VAL A 77 24.01 17.94 17.06
CA VAL A 77 23.34 18.72 18.09
C VAL A 77 22.99 20.07 17.49
N THR A 78 21.78 20.53 17.68
CA THR A 78 21.26 21.80 17.14
C THR A 78 21.00 22.84 18.23
N SER A 79 20.77 22.38 19.48
CA SER A 79 20.50 23.23 20.63
C SER A 79 21.48 22.90 21.75
N GLY A 80 22.25 23.88 22.19
CA GLY A 80 23.23 23.72 23.26
C GLY A 80 24.43 22.82 22.89
N ASP A 81 24.83 21.94 23.83
CA ASP A 81 26.06 21.14 23.74
C ASP A 81 25.79 19.62 23.59
N TYR A 82 24.60 19.15 23.94
CA TYR A 82 24.30 17.71 24.05
C TYR A 82 22.98 17.30 23.41
N GLY A 83 22.97 16.15 22.70
CA GLY A 83 21.78 15.46 22.21
C GLY A 83 21.69 14.03 22.76
N LEU A 84 20.51 13.45 22.71
CA LEU A 84 20.23 12.07 23.14
C LEU A 84 20.35 11.09 21.97
N ARG A 85 21.44 10.32 21.93
CA ARG A 85 21.57 9.19 21.00
C ARG A 85 20.72 8.02 21.46
N VAL A 86 19.91 7.46 20.54
CA VAL A 86 19.09 6.26 20.74
C VAL A 86 19.48 5.21 19.74
N GLN A 87 19.78 4.01 20.22
CA GLN A 87 20.14 2.84 19.38
C GLN A 87 19.03 1.81 19.43
N PHE A 88 18.63 1.30 18.27
CA PHE A 88 17.58 0.33 18.06
C PHE A 88 18.16 -0.98 17.54
N SER A 89 17.89 -2.10 18.23
CA SER A 89 18.46 -3.40 17.91
C SER A 89 17.65 -4.14 16.83
N SER A 90 18.35 -4.81 15.93
CA SER A 90 17.76 -5.76 14.98
C SER A 90 17.46 -7.15 15.58
N LYS A 91 17.88 -7.38 16.84
CA LYS A 91 17.71 -8.68 17.53
C LYS A 91 16.43 -8.80 18.33
N THR A 92 15.57 -7.78 18.26
CA THR A 92 14.29 -7.77 18.97
C THR A 92 13.17 -8.26 18.05
N ASP A 93 12.22 -9.00 18.61
CA ASP A 93 11.21 -9.74 17.85
C ASP A 93 10.07 -8.85 17.31
N GLU A 94 9.87 -7.64 17.86
CA GLU A 94 8.73 -6.79 17.48
C GLU A 94 9.14 -5.36 17.17
N HIS A 95 9.37 -4.53 18.21
CA HIS A 95 9.67 -3.11 18.06
C HIS A 95 10.67 -2.62 19.11
N ASN A 96 11.35 -1.56 18.75
CA ASN A 96 12.20 -0.79 19.64
C ASN A 96 11.57 0.61 19.79
N ALA A 97 11.62 1.21 20.97
CA ALA A 97 11.04 2.51 21.18
C ALA A 97 11.78 3.34 22.23
N VAL A 98 11.71 4.66 22.04
CA VAL A 98 11.85 5.67 23.09
C VAL A 98 10.51 6.37 23.23
N ALA A 99 9.97 6.36 24.43
CA ALA A 99 8.69 7.00 24.74
C ALA A 99 8.88 8.12 25.76
N ILE A 100 8.26 9.25 25.50
CA ILE A 100 8.15 10.37 26.44
C ILE A 100 6.78 10.25 27.12
N VAL A 101 6.80 9.96 28.43
CA VAL A 101 5.61 9.75 29.26
C VAL A 101 5.71 10.69 30.47
N PRO A 102 5.18 11.90 30.39
CA PRO A 102 5.25 12.86 31.47
C PRO A 102 4.46 12.36 32.69
N GLU A 103 4.87 12.78 33.89
CA GLU A 103 4.15 12.45 35.15
C GLU A 103 2.71 12.99 35.14
N GLN A 104 2.53 14.20 34.61
CA GLN A 104 1.22 14.79 34.29
C GLN A 104 1.12 14.95 32.77
N PRO A 105 -0.02 14.63 32.15
CA PRO A 105 -0.21 14.84 30.73
C PRO A 105 0.14 16.28 30.32
N PHE A 106 0.73 16.43 29.13
CA PHE A 106 0.94 17.76 28.57
C PHE A 106 -0.42 18.38 28.21
N ASP A 107 -0.57 19.64 28.54
CA ASP A 107 -1.70 20.47 28.12
C ASP A 107 -1.24 21.40 26.99
N TRP A 108 -1.70 21.10 25.77
CA TRP A 108 -1.45 21.87 24.56
C TRP A 108 -2.69 22.61 24.06
N SER A 109 -3.76 22.65 24.85
CA SER A 109 -5.05 23.23 24.47
C SER A 109 -5.03 24.74 24.21
N ASP A 110 -4.03 25.44 24.76
CA ASP A 110 -3.83 26.87 24.51
C ASP A 110 -3.22 27.16 23.12
N TYR A 111 -2.66 26.16 22.42
CA TYR A 111 -2.03 26.32 21.12
C TYR A 111 -2.99 25.95 20.00
N GLN A 112 -3.02 26.77 18.96
CA GLN A 112 -3.78 26.53 17.75
C GLN A 112 -2.80 26.60 16.58
N ASP A 113 -3.00 25.77 15.55
CA ASP A 113 -2.21 25.77 14.33
C ASP A 113 -0.69 25.68 14.61
N PHE A 114 -0.28 24.52 15.11
CA PHE A 114 1.08 24.25 15.54
C PHE A 114 1.58 22.89 15.08
N SER A 115 2.88 22.68 15.16
CA SER A 115 3.56 21.41 14.92
C SER A 115 4.37 20.96 16.12
N LEU A 116 4.47 19.64 16.32
CA LEU A 116 5.49 19.02 17.17
C LEU A 116 6.72 18.79 16.31
N VAL A 117 7.85 19.35 16.71
CA VAL A 117 9.10 19.39 15.95
C VAL A 117 10.20 18.66 16.71
N PHE A 118 11.02 17.92 15.98
CA PHE A 118 12.19 17.20 16.46
C PHE A 118 13.39 17.55 15.57
N ASP A 119 14.52 17.83 16.18
CA ASP A 119 15.78 17.83 15.45
C ASP A 119 16.38 16.43 15.57
N ILE A 120 16.62 15.78 14.44
CA ILE A 120 17.07 14.38 14.41
C ILE A 120 18.25 14.23 13.47
N ALA A 121 19.33 13.60 13.95
CA ALA A 121 20.49 13.17 13.17
C ALA A 121 20.61 11.65 13.19
N ASN A 122 21.39 11.09 12.26
CA ASN A 122 21.69 9.65 12.19
C ASN A 122 23.17 9.44 11.86
N GLN A 123 23.94 8.90 12.79
CA GLN A 123 25.36 8.55 12.61
C GLN A 123 25.60 7.07 12.31
N GLY A 124 24.53 6.26 12.21
CA GLY A 124 24.63 4.84 11.93
C GLY A 124 25.03 4.53 10.49
N ASP A 125 25.13 3.24 10.20
CA ASP A 125 25.43 2.75 8.85
C ASP A 125 24.20 2.68 7.93
N TYR A 126 22.99 2.74 8.50
CA TYR A 126 21.73 2.58 7.80
C TYR A 126 20.77 3.72 8.12
N SER A 127 19.94 4.09 7.16
CA SER A 127 18.81 4.98 7.39
C SER A 127 17.84 4.36 8.40
N THR A 128 17.12 5.18 9.14
CA THR A 128 16.18 4.71 10.18
C THR A 128 14.75 5.05 9.79
N PHE A 129 13.95 4.04 9.48
CA PHE A 129 12.50 4.19 9.30
C PHE A 129 11.82 4.30 10.66
N LEU A 130 11.34 5.49 10.98
CA LEU A 130 10.87 5.89 12.29
C LEU A 130 9.37 6.19 12.27
N PHE A 131 8.62 5.60 13.19
CA PHE A 131 7.23 5.98 13.50
C PHE A 131 7.20 6.91 14.70
N VAL A 132 6.42 7.98 14.61
CA VAL A 132 6.18 8.93 15.69
C VAL A 132 4.69 8.91 16.02
N SER A 133 4.33 8.48 17.22
CA SER A 133 2.94 8.40 17.69
C SER A 133 2.71 9.38 18.84
N ILE A 134 1.63 10.13 18.76
CA ILE A 134 1.15 11.01 19.83
C ILE A 134 -0.15 10.41 20.36
N GLU A 135 -0.27 10.25 21.68
CA GLU A 135 -1.40 9.58 22.31
C GLU A 135 -2.01 10.48 23.40
N ASP A 136 -3.33 10.55 23.46
CA ASP A 136 -4.06 11.23 24.51
C ASP A 136 -4.47 10.30 25.66
N SER A 137 -5.01 10.88 26.74
CA SER A 137 -5.47 10.14 27.91
C SER A 137 -6.74 9.33 27.66
N GLN A 138 -7.44 9.53 26.54
CA GLN A 138 -8.61 8.75 26.15
C GLN A 138 -8.24 7.53 25.31
N GLY A 139 -6.97 7.38 24.94
CA GLY A 139 -6.46 6.28 24.12
C GLY A 139 -6.56 6.51 22.61
N GLN A 140 -6.87 7.74 22.19
CA GLN A 140 -6.72 8.10 20.77
C GLN A 140 -5.26 8.26 20.44
N SER A 141 -4.88 7.94 19.21
CA SER A 141 -3.51 8.07 18.75
C SER A 141 -3.44 8.70 17.36
N TYR A 142 -2.36 9.41 17.12
CA TYR A 142 -1.99 10.03 15.86
C TYR A 142 -0.57 9.59 15.51
N THR A 143 -0.39 8.80 14.45
CA THR A 143 0.90 8.24 14.06
C THR A 143 1.33 8.75 12.70
N ARG A 144 2.56 9.29 12.67
CA ARG A 144 3.31 9.71 11.48
C ARG A 144 4.54 8.83 11.30
N ALA A 145 5.13 8.87 10.13
CA ALA A 145 6.40 8.21 9.85
C ALA A 145 7.32 9.09 9.01
N ILE A 146 8.61 8.80 9.15
CA ILE A 146 9.69 9.43 8.40
C ILE A 146 10.85 8.44 8.26
N ASN A 147 11.65 8.56 7.24
CA ASN A 147 12.96 7.90 7.18
C ASN A 147 14.04 8.93 7.47
N ILE A 148 14.89 8.65 8.47
CA ILE A 148 16.01 9.50 8.86
C ILE A 148 17.26 9.05 8.08
N PRO A 149 17.74 9.82 7.10
CA PRO A 149 18.94 9.49 6.35
C PRO A 149 20.17 9.46 7.25
N VAL A 150 21.20 8.71 6.84
CA VAL A 150 22.53 8.84 7.47
C VAL A 150 23.06 10.23 7.18
N GLY A 151 23.40 10.99 8.23
CA GLY A 151 23.88 12.37 8.09
C GLY A 151 23.67 13.22 9.34
N GLY A 152 23.90 14.52 9.18
CA GLY A 152 23.71 15.54 10.21
C GLY A 152 22.26 15.75 10.61
N SER A 153 22.06 16.61 11.61
CA SER A 153 20.74 16.93 12.12
C SER A 153 19.91 17.70 11.10
N GLN A 154 18.64 17.36 11.03
CA GLN A 154 17.57 18.06 10.31
C GLN A 154 16.36 18.18 11.20
N SER A 155 15.52 19.20 10.98
CA SER A 155 14.25 19.36 11.67
C SER A 155 13.14 18.60 10.95
N TYR A 156 12.37 17.86 11.74
CA TYR A 156 11.22 17.09 11.27
C TYR A 156 9.99 17.49 12.05
N TYR A 157 8.87 17.76 11.35
CA TYR A 157 7.66 18.22 12.02
C TYR A 157 6.45 17.34 11.79
N SER A 158 5.62 17.28 12.82
CA SER A 158 4.31 16.61 12.83
C SER A 158 3.22 17.66 13.00
N LYS A 159 2.57 18.02 11.90
CA LYS A 159 1.52 19.05 11.89
C LYS A 159 0.31 18.63 12.73
N MET A 160 -0.10 19.43 13.71
CA MET A 160 -1.13 19.11 14.67
C MET A 160 -2.51 19.71 14.35
N ASP A 161 -2.58 20.62 13.38
CA ASP A 161 -3.82 21.20 12.88
C ASP A 161 -4.46 20.40 11.75
N GLY A 162 -5.76 20.65 11.48
CA GLY A 162 -6.50 20.03 10.38
C GLY A 162 -6.71 18.52 10.52
N HIS A 163 -7.14 17.88 9.44
CA HIS A 163 -7.41 16.44 9.39
C HIS A 163 -6.53 15.73 8.36
N ASP A 164 -6.21 14.45 8.62
CA ASP A 164 -5.55 13.58 7.68
C ASP A 164 -6.56 12.85 6.78
N ILE A 165 -6.23 12.71 5.50
CA ILE A 165 -7.11 12.10 4.51
C ILE A 165 -7.44 10.65 4.86
N GLY A 166 -6.47 9.87 5.33
CA GLY A 166 -6.66 8.46 5.64
C GLY A 166 -7.58 8.18 6.83
N SER A 167 -7.79 9.15 7.72
CA SER A 167 -8.67 9.01 8.90
C SER A 167 -10.14 9.39 8.61
N ALA A 168 -10.42 10.02 7.48
CA ALA A 168 -11.76 10.53 7.12
C ALA A 168 -12.81 9.44 6.89
N SER A 169 -12.43 8.18 6.79
CA SER A 169 -13.37 7.08 6.52
C SER A 169 -14.33 6.75 7.66
N SER A 170 -14.16 7.34 8.85
CA SER A 170 -14.94 6.98 10.03
C SER A 170 -15.87 8.04 10.59
N ASN A 171 -15.83 9.30 10.11
CA ASN A 171 -16.66 10.39 10.66
C ASN A 171 -17.38 11.16 9.56
N GLU A 172 -18.65 10.86 9.36
CA GLU A 172 -19.52 11.50 8.37
C GLU A 172 -19.85 12.99 8.70
N ASP A 173 -19.56 13.48 9.91
CA ASP A 173 -19.99 14.79 10.40
C ASP A 173 -18.90 15.89 10.39
N GLN A 174 -17.72 15.63 9.80
CA GLN A 174 -16.64 16.63 9.80
C GLN A 174 -16.73 17.52 8.57
N SER A 175 -16.63 18.84 8.75
CA SER A 175 -16.43 19.80 7.67
C SER A 175 -15.20 19.37 6.85
N ILE A 176 -15.37 19.22 5.52
CA ILE A 176 -14.29 18.83 4.63
C ILE A 176 -13.31 19.99 4.54
N GLU A 177 -12.15 19.83 5.15
CA GLU A 177 -11.03 20.76 5.01
C GLU A 177 -10.39 20.63 3.63
N LEU A 178 -9.63 21.65 3.23
CA LEU A 178 -9.02 21.69 1.89
C LEU A 178 -8.12 20.47 1.61
N ASN A 179 -7.33 20.07 2.57
CA ASN A 179 -6.45 18.90 2.43
C ASN A 179 -7.22 17.56 2.33
N LEU A 180 -8.41 17.43 2.93
CA LEU A 180 -9.27 16.26 2.75
C LEU A 180 -9.93 16.23 1.37
N SER A 181 -10.24 17.39 0.80
CA SER A 181 -10.88 17.51 -0.52
C SER A 181 -9.96 17.08 -1.67
N SER A 182 -8.67 16.94 -1.43
CA SER A 182 -7.69 16.45 -2.42
C SER A 182 -7.92 14.99 -2.81
N GLY A 183 -8.29 14.13 -1.86
CA GLY A 183 -8.37 12.69 -2.05
C GLY A 183 -7.01 11.99 -2.14
N LEU A 184 -5.91 12.66 -1.78
CA LEU A 184 -4.56 12.11 -1.77
C LEU A 184 -4.26 11.43 -0.42
N ARG A 185 -3.42 10.41 -0.43
CA ARG A 185 -2.89 9.79 0.80
C ARG A 185 -1.94 10.74 1.54
N SER A 186 -1.17 11.53 0.80
CA SER A 186 -0.38 12.64 1.33
C SER A 186 -0.45 13.83 0.39
N ASN A 187 -0.65 15.00 0.95
CA ASN A 187 -0.67 16.26 0.21
C ASN A 187 0.74 16.85 0.08
N PRO A 188 0.94 17.78 -0.85
CA PRO A 188 2.07 18.71 -0.79
C PRO A 188 2.13 19.41 0.57
N GLU A 189 3.29 19.93 0.93
CA GLU A 189 3.43 20.81 2.07
C GLU A 189 2.62 22.09 1.87
N THR A 190 2.01 22.58 2.95
CA THR A 190 1.11 23.73 2.91
C THR A 190 1.82 25.06 3.13
N TRP A 191 3.12 25.05 3.28
CA TRP A 191 4.05 26.22 3.30
C TRP A 191 5.42 25.78 2.85
N GLN A 192 6.24 26.72 2.43
CA GLN A 192 7.65 26.46 2.14
C GLN A 192 8.44 26.33 3.44
N SER A 193 9.21 25.29 3.59
CA SER A 193 10.07 25.02 4.73
C SER A 193 11.32 24.24 4.31
N ASP A 194 12.43 24.49 5.02
CA ASP A 194 13.61 23.61 4.97
C ASP A 194 13.45 22.36 5.85
N ASP A 195 12.44 22.37 6.74
CA ASP A 195 12.11 21.26 7.62
C ASP A 195 11.29 20.21 6.85
N THR A 196 11.40 18.96 7.26
CA THR A 196 10.71 17.85 6.58
C THR A 196 9.43 17.48 7.32
N GLN A 197 8.29 17.48 6.62
CA GLN A 197 7.02 17.01 7.15
C GLN A 197 7.01 15.49 7.32
N MET A 198 6.62 15.01 8.52
CA MET A 198 6.35 13.60 8.75
C MET A 198 5.04 13.20 8.07
N VAL A 199 5.03 12.04 7.40
CA VAL A 199 3.90 11.57 6.59
C VAL A 199 2.92 10.76 7.43
N TRP A 200 1.63 10.96 7.21
CA TRP A 200 0.57 10.23 7.91
C TRP A 200 0.65 8.72 7.65
N MET A 201 0.41 7.93 8.71
CA MET A 201 0.32 6.48 8.63
C MET A 201 -1.06 5.97 9.09
N TRP A 202 -1.47 6.30 10.30
CA TRP A 202 -2.79 5.94 10.85
C TRP A 202 -3.13 6.80 12.07
N GLY A 203 -4.38 6.66 12.55
CA GLY A 203 -4.89 7.39 13.69
C GLY A 203 -5.57 8.69 13.31
N THR A 204 -5.72 9.59 14.28
CA THR A 204 -6.48 10.84 14.12
C THR A 204 -5.77 12.01 14.79
N LYS A 205 -5.86 13.22 14.19
CA LYS A 205 -5.45 14.48 14.81
C LYS A 205 -6.45 14.99 15.85
N ASN A 206 -7.67 14.42 15.89
CA ASN A 206 -8.69 14.77 16.88
C ASN A 206 -8.35 14.20 18.26
N LEU A 207 -7.18 14.57 18.78
CA LEU A 207 -6.72 14.22 20.11
C LEU A 207 -7.30 15.19 21.13
N ASP A 208 -7.43 14.75 22.39
CA ASP A 208 -7.64 15.65 23.52
C ASP A 208 -6.32 16.36 23.84
N LEU A 209 -6.13 17.55 23.27
CA LEU A 209 -4.91 18.34 23.44
C LEU A 209 -4.69 18.82 24.89
N SER A 210 -5.72 18.82 25.73
CA SER A 210 -5.57 19.14 27.15
C SER A 210 -4.92 18.01 27.97
N ALA A 211 -4.75 16.82 27.35
CA ALA A 211 -4.31 15.64 28.09
C ALA A 211 -3.46 14.69 27.21
N ILE A 212 -2.39 15.20 26.59
CA ILE A 212 -1.44 14.38 25.83
C ILE A 212 -0.57 13.60 26.81
N ARG A 213 -0.77 12.28 26.84
CA ARG A 213 -0.15 11.39 27.84
C ARG A 213 1.17 10.79 27.37
N ARG A 214 1.45 10.78 26.06
CA ARG A 214 2.58 10.01 25.54
C ARG A 214 2.98 10.44 24.12
N ILE A 215 4.30 10.53 23.90
CA ILE A 215 4.92 10.64 22.57
C ILE A 215 5.86 9.45 22.41
N VAL A 216 5.73 8.67 21.32
CA VAL A 216 6.53 7.46 21.10
C VAL A 216 7.23 7.54 19.75
N LEU A 217 8.55 7.43 19.77
CA LEU A 217 9.39 7.23 18.58
C LEU A 217 9.80 5.76 18.56
N ARG A 218 9.43 5.03 17.48
CA ARG A 218 9.69 3.59 17.41
C ARG A 218 10.10 3.12 16.02
N THR A 219 10.82 2.00 15.99
CA THR A 219 11.11 1.22 14.79
C THR A 219 10.51 -0.17 14.93
N GLU A 220 10.21 -0.85 13.82
CA GLU A 220 9.57 -2.16 13.80
C GLU A 220 10.34 -3.14 12.91
N TYR A 221 10.58 -4.37 13.40
CA TYR A 221 11.17 -5.47 12.63
C TYR A 221 12.42 -5.07 11.84
N ASN A 222 13.36 -4.42 12.51
CA ASN A 222 14.59 -3.94 11.90
C ASN A 222 15.44 -5.10 11.36
N LEU A 223 15.91 -5.01 10.10
CA LEU A 223 16.91 -5.96 9.57
C LEU A 223 18.32 -5.67 10.09
N HIS A 224 18.61 -4.41 10.39
CA HIS A 224 19.90 -3.90 10.83
C HIS A 224 19.74 -3.15 12.14
N ASP A 225 20.80 -3.10 12.93
CA ASP A 225 20.84 -2.15 14.03
C ASP A 225 20.87 -0.73 13.46
N THR A 226 20.01 0.16 14.00
CA THR A 226 19.89 1.55 13.54
C THR A 226 19.99 2.49 14.73
N GLU A 227 20.20 3.78 14.48
CA GLU A 227 20.30 4.78 15.51
C GLU A 227 19.84 6.15 15.05
N ILE A 228 19.43 6.97 16.01
CA ILE A 228 19.15 8.40 15.83
C ILE A 228 19.76 9.18 17.00
N THR A 229 20.04 10.45 16.76
CA THR A 229 20.31 11.44 17.83
C THR A 229 19.13 12.41 17.85
N LEU A 230 18.45 12.50 18.99
CA LEU A 230 17.34 13.41 19.24
C LEU A 230 17.84 14.65 19.94
N ASP A 231 17.38 15.81 19.48
CA ASP A 231 17.65 17.09 20.11
C ASP A 231 16.44 18.02 19.95
N ASN A 232 16.37 19.08 20.76
CA ASN A 232 15.51 20.23 20.58
C ASN A 232 14.04 19.88 20.27
N ILE A 233 13.44 19.03 21.09
CA ILE A 233 12.01 18.63 20.95
C ILE A 233 11.14 19.79 21.43
N ARG A 234 10.26 20.31 20.56
CA ARG A 234 9.53 21.55 20.82
C ARG A 234 8.17 21.59 20.10
N LEU A 235 7.31 22.51 20.54
CA LEU A 235 6.15 22.94 19.74
C LEU A 235 6.48 24.27 19.05
N GLU A 236 6.09 24.38 17.80
CA GLU A 236 6.24 25.59 16.99
C GLU A 236 4.90 26.01 16.37
N ALA A 237 4.69 27.32 16.26
CA ALA A 237 3.56 27.85 15.49
C ALA A 237 3.77 27.57 14.00
N ASN A 238 2.72 27.07 13.33
CA ASN A 238 2.79 26.83 11.89
C ASN A 238 2.86 28.17 11.14
N PRO A 239 3.63 28.25 10.05
CA PRO A 239 3.54 29.35 9.10
C PRO A 239 2.14 29.45 8.47
N PRO A 240 1.73 30.61 7.96
CA PRO A 240 0.49 30.73 7.22
C PRO A 240 0.42 29.73 6.07
N MET A 241 -0.72 29.04 5.98
CA MET A 241 -0.96 28.06 4.92
C MET A 241 -1.07 28.75 3.57
N ASP A 242 -0.37 28.25 2.56
CA ASP A 242 -0.61 28.56 1.15
C ASP A 242 -1.94 27.89 0.72
N THR A 243 -2.94 28.68 0.44
CA THR A 243 -4.27 28.17 0.02
C THR A 243 -4.25 27.54 -1.36
N ASP A 244 -3.25 27.81 -2.17
CA ASP A 244 -3.08 27.33 -3.53
C ASP A 244 -2.15 26.11 -3.63
N PHE A 245 -1.74 25.52 -2.50
CA PHE A 245 -0.79 24.39 -2.43
C PHE A 245 -1.20 23.15 -3.26
N LEU A 246 -2.47 23.03 -3.65
CA LEU A 246 -2.99 21.98 -4.53
C LEU A 246 -3.18 22.42 -5.99
N VAL A 247 -2.92 23.68 -6.32
CA VAL A 247 -3.13 24.21 -7.68
C VAL A 247 -1.94 23.91 -8.56
N GLY A 248 -2.17 23.28 -9.72
CA GLY A 248 -1.11 23.00 -10.71
C GLY A 248 0.00 22.09 -10.20
N ILE A 249 -0.32 21.14 -9.31
CA ILE A 249 0.69 20.23 -8.73
C ILE A 249 1.15 19.15 -9.69
N VAL A 250 0.56 19.03 -10.88
CA VAL A 250 0.92 18.02 -11.87
C VAL A 250 0.98 18.59 -13.28
N ASP A 251 2.09 18.32 -13.96
CA ASP A 251 2.35 18.74 -15.33
C ASP A 251 1.66 17.84 -16.39
N LYS A 252 1.87 18.14 -17.68
CA LYS A 252 1.33 17.36 -18.80
C LYS A 252 1.83 15.90 -18.89
N PHE A 253 2.92 15.55 -18.20
CA PHE A 253 3.45 14.20 -18.12
C PHE A 253 3.01 13.48 -16.84
N GLY A 254 2.22 14.12 -15.98
CA GLY A 254 1.79 13.56 -14.70
C GLY A 254 2.84 13.67 -13.59
N GLN A 255 3.85 14.50 -13.75
CA GLN A 255 4.97 14.73 -12.83
C GLN A 255 4.77 16.02 -12.04
N ASN A 256 5.47 16.16 -10.91
CA ASN A 256 5.54 17.39 -10.16
C ASN A 256 6.30 18.48 -10.95
N PRO A 257 5.68 19.60 -11.33
CA PRO A 257 6.35 20.65 -12.08
C PRO A 257 7.45 21.33 -11.25
N ASN A 258 7.30 21.37 -9.91
CA ASN A 258 8.18 22.11 -9.00
C ASN A 258 9.37 21.30 -8.47
N ALA A 259 9.45 20.00 -8.80
CA ALA A 259 10.55 19.12 -8.38
C ALA A 259 11.51 18.83 -9.54
N GLU A 260 12.81 18.74 -9.25
CA GLU A 260 13.83 18.28 -10.19
C GLU A 260 14.39 16.93 -9.72
N PHE A 261 14.42 15.95 -10.62
CA PHE A 261 14.95 14.60 -10.37
C PHE A 261 15.48 13.96 -11.66
N ALA A 262 16.31 12.94 -11.54
CA ALA A 262 17.08 12.40 -12.67
C ALA A 262 16.21 11.82 -13.80
N GLU A 263 15.08 11.20 -13.46
CA GLU A 263 14.17 10.56 -14.40
C GLU A 263 13.12 11.52 -14.98
N LYS A 264 13.02 12.76 -14.50
CA LYS A 264 12.04 13.76 -14.97
C LYS A 264 12.13 13.94 -16.49
N VAL A 265 10.98 14.16 -17.10
CA VAL A 265 10.83 14.42 -18.53
C VAL A 265 10.24 15.81 -18.72
N ASN A 266 10.95 16.67 -19.45
CA ASN A 266 10.55 18.06 -19.70
C ASN A 266 9.96 18.28 -21.09
N SER A 267 10.14 17.32 -22.01
CA SER A 267 9.62 17.38 -23.36
C SER A 267 9.42 16.00 -24.00
N GLU A 268 8.55 15.92 -24.99
CA GLU A 268 8.35 14.69 -25.76
C GLU A 268 9.63 14.24 -26.49
N ALA A 269 10.44 15.18 -26.95
CA ALA A 269 11.73 14.87 -27.58
C ALA A 269 12.69 14.20 -26.57
N GLU A 270 12.69 14.65 -25.32
CA GLU A 270 13.48 14.04 -24.25
C GLU A 270 12.93 12.63 -23.91
N LEU A 271 11.60 12.46 -23.82
CA LEU A 271 10.97 11.17 -23.59
C LEU A 271 11.37 10.15 -24.66
N ILE A 272 11.35 10.57 -25.93
CA ILE A 272 11.77 9.73 -27.06
C ILE A 272 13.27 9.42 -26.99
N ALA A 273 14.11 10.39 -26.63
CA ALA A 273 15.55 10.17 -26.49
C ALA A 273 15.88 9.18 -25.36
N LYS A 274 15.19 9.28 -24.20
CA LYS A 274 15.30 8.31 -23.10
C LYS A 274 14.85 6.91 -23.55
N LYS A 275 13.72 6.79 -24.30
CA LYS A 275 13.28 5.52 -24.90
C LYS A 275 14.36 4.91 -25.80
N ASP A 276 14.92 5.68 -26.74
CA ASP A 276 15.90 5.17 -27.69
C ASP A 276 17.20 4.73 -27.00
N ALA A 277 17.60 5.41 -25.93
CA ALA A 277 18.74 5.00 -25.09
C ALA A 277 18.43 3.69 -24.34
N GLU A 278 17.25 3.57 -23.77
CA GLU A 278 16.81 2.37 -23.07
C GLU A 278 16.74 1.16 -23.99
N LEU A 279 16.11 1.27 -25.17
CA LEU A 279 15.99 0.17 -26.13
C LEU A 279 17.37 -0.36 -26.57
N ARG A 280 18.37 0.51 -26.72
CA ARG A 280 19.76 0.08 -26.98
C ARG A 280 20.36 -0.68 -25.80
N ALA A 281 20.07 -0.28 -24.58
CA ALA A 281 20.58 -0.91 -23.35
C ALA A 281 19.91 -2.27 -23.06
N LEU A 282 18.65 -2.45 -23.42
CA LEU A 282 17.90 -3.69 -23.22
C LEU A 282 18.40 -4.84 -24.13
N ASN A 283 19.03 -4.55 -25.26
CA ASN A 283 19.60 -5.55 -26.18
C ASN A 283 18.65 -6.75 -26.45
N ASN A 284 17.40 -6.45 -26.76
CA ASN A 284 16.31 -7.42 -27.00
C ASN A 284 16.02 -8.39 -25.83
N GLY A 285 16.26 -8.00 -24.60
CA GLY A 285 15.89 -8.77 -23.42
C GLY A 285 16.59 -10.12 -23.28
N ALA A 286 17.89 -10.17 -23.41
CA ALA A 286 18.63 -11.42 -23.22
C ALA A 286 18.48 -11.94 -21.79
N LEU A 287 18.19 -13.24 -21.65
CA LEU A 287 18.20 -13.93 -20.37
C LEU A 287 19.59 -13.81 -19.71
N MET A 288 19.60 -13.69 -18.37
CA MET A 288 20.83 -13.79 -17.60
C MET A 288 21.51 -15.16 -17.82
N ALA A 289 22.82 -15.20 -17.70
CA ALA A 289 23.59 -16.42 -17.77
C ALA A 289 23.06 -17.46 -16.76
N GLU A 290 23.21 -18.75 -17.09
CA GLU A 290 22.80 -19.87 -16.25
C GLU A 290 21.30 -20.00 -15.95
N ARG A 291 20.44 -19.32 -16.71
CA ARG A 291 18.98 -19.46 -16.63
C ARG A 291 18.45 -20.51 -17.62
N SER A 292 17.48 -21.30 -17.16
CA SER A 292 16.67 -22.17 -18.02
C SER A 292 15.74 -21.33 -18.90
N LYS A 293 15.05 -21.99 -19.84
CA LYS A 293 13.98 -21.35 -20.63
C LYS A 293 12.93 -20.64 -19.75
N PHE A 294 12.61 -21.21 -18.60
CA PHE A 294 11.65 -20.67 -17.62
C PHE A 294 12.31 -19.89 -16.49
N SER A 295 13.52 -19.37 -16.69
CA SER A 295 14.31 -18.62 -15.71
C SER A 295 14.79 -19.43 -14.48
N GLY A 296 14.65 -20.75 -14.46
CA GLY A 296 15.21 -21.62 -13.41
C GLY A 296 16.73 -21.69 -13.46
N TRP A 297 17.36 -22.20 -12.42
CA TRP A 297 18.82 -22.26 -12.23
C TRP A 297 19.47 -23.44 -12.93
N LYS A 298 20.07 -23.24 -14.12
CA LYS A 298 20.72 -24.31 -14.92
C LYS A 298 22.00 -24.88 -14.29
N ALA A 299 22.71 -24.09 -13.49
CA ALA A 299 23.95 -24.56 -12.84
C ALA A 299 23.67 -25.38 -11.56
N GLY A 300 22.43 -25.38 -11.08
CA GLY A 300 22.01 -26.15 -9.91
C GLY A 300 21.61 -27.60 -10.21
N PRO A 301 21.14 -28.35 -9.19
CA PRO A 301 20.64 -29.71 -9.40
C PRO A 301 19.41 -29.70 -10.31
N LYS A 302 19.38 -30.65 -11.24
CA LYS A 302 18.23 -30.87 -12.13
C LYS A 302 17.39 -32.01 -11.59
N LEU A 303 16.11 -31.69 -11.29
CA LEU A 303 15.12 -32.64 -10.82
C LEU A 303 14.30 -33.22 -12.01
N GLN A 304 13.31 -34.05 -11.74
CA GLN A 304 12.42 -34.56 -12.76
C GLN A 304 11.60 -33.42 -13.41
N ALA A 305 11.64 -33.33 -14.72
CA ALA A 305 10.75 -32.43 -15.48
C ALA A 305 9.30 -32.93 -15.43
N THR A 306 8.35 -32.06 -15.16
CA THR A 306 6.90 -32.40 -15.11
C THR A 306 6.06 -31.64 -16.14
N GLY A 307 6.67 -30.67 -16.82
CA GLY A 307 5.97 -29.82 -17.81
C GLY A 307 5.22 -28.63 -17.17
N TYR A 308 5.16 -28.55 -15.84
CA TYR A 308 4.53 -27.46 -15.09
C TYR A 308 5.36 -27.11 -13.86
N PHE A 309 5.15 -25.90 -13.31
CA PHE A 309 5.77 -25.51 -12.04
C PHE A 309 5.20 -26.30 -10.87
N ARG A 310 6.05 -26.58 -9.88
CA ARG A 310 5.68 -27.27 -8.65
C ARG A 310 6.55 -26.83 -7.48
N THR A 311 6.20 -27.24 -6.28
CA THR A 311 7.04 -27.08 -5.08
C THR A 311 7.80 -28.35 -4.77
N GLU A 312 9.02 -28.22 -4.22
CA GLU A 312 9.82 -29.34 -3.74
C GLU A 312 10.77 -28.88 -2.63
N LYS A 313 11.10 -29.79 -1.68
CA LYS A 313 12.06 -29.51 -0.61
C LYS A 313 13.40 -30.14 -0.97
N VAL A 314 14.43 -29.31 -1.16
CA VAL A 314 15.78 -29.75 -1.52
C VAL A 314 16.73 -29.29 -0.42
N ASP A 315 17.49 -30.24 0.15
CA ASP A 315 18.43 -30.00 1.25
C ASP A 315 17.81 -29.20 2.42
N GLY A 316 16.57 -29.54 2.80
CA GLY A 316 15.83 -28.90 3.89
C GLY A 316 15.16 -27.58 3.55
N LYS A 317 15.40 -27.01 2.37
CA LYS A 317 14.87 -25.73 1.91
C LYS A 317 13.73 -25.91 0.92
N TRP A 318 12.67 -25.15 1.03
CA TRP A 318 11.59 -25.11 0.03
C TRP A 318 12.03 -24.37 -1.24
N TRP A 319 11.66 -24.91 -2.39
CA TRP A 319 11.89 -24.37 -3.72
C TRP A 319 10.63 -24.47 -4.57
N LEU A 320 10.51 -23.57 -5.54
CA LEU A 320 9.76 -23.89 -6.75
C LEU A 320 10.69 -24.64 -7.71
N VAL A 321 10.08 -25.43 -8.58
CA VAL A 321 10.78 -26.16 -9.63
C VAL A 321 10.10 -25.85 -10.94
N ASP A 322 10.86 -25.45 -11.94
CA ASP A 322 10.35 -25.08 -13.24
C ASP A 322 9.85 -26.30 -14.08
N PRO A 323 9.13 -26.11 -15.17
CA PRO A 323 8.63 -27.19 -16.02
C PRO A 323 9.72 -28.14 -16.54
N GLU A 324 10.96 -27.69 -16.68
CA GLU A 324 12.12 -28.49 -17.13
C GLU A 324 12.87 -29.19 -16.00
N GLY A 325 12.50 -28.95 -14.76
CA GLY A 325 13.08 -29.58 -13.56
C GLY A 325 14.21 -28.77 -12.90
N TYR A 326 14.40 -27.49 -13.23
CA TYR A 326 15.40 -26.66 -12.57
C TYR A 326 14.81 -25.97 -11.33
N LEU A 327 15.65 -25.77 -10.30
CA LEU A 327 15.28 -24.99 -9.14
C LEU A 327 14.93 -23.56 -9.54
N TYR A 328 13.87 -23.04 -8.93
CA TYR A 328 13.31 -21.73 -9.31
C TYR A 328 12.96 -20.93 -8.04
N LEU A 329 13.28 -19.64 -8.07
CA LEU A 329 12.85 -18.63 -7.11
C LEU A 329 11.99 -17.60 -7.85
N ALA A 330 10.82 -17.30 -7.33
CA ALA A 330 9.94 -16.32 -7.93
C ALA A 330 10.35 -14.90 -7.51
N THR A 331 10.92 -14.15 -8.43
CA THR A 331 11.11 -12.71 -8.30
C THR A 331 10.30 -12.03 -9.39
N GLY A 332 9.46 -11.07 -9.03
CA GLY A 332 8.57 -10.41 -9.98
C GLY A 332 8.22 -9.00 -9.56
N VAL A 333 7.58 -8.29 -10.47
CA VAL A 333 7.03 -6.95 -10.24
C VAL A 333 5.54 -7.02 -10.48
N ASP A 334 4.77 -6.54 -9.52
CA ASP A 334 3.31 -6.52 -9.53
C ASP A 334 2.76 -5.35 -10.36
N ILE A 335 1.46 -5.39 -10.63
CA ILE A 335 0.74 -4.28 -11.27
C ILE A 335 1.33 -3.91 -12.64
N ILE A 336 1.67 -4.90 -13.44
CA ILE A 336 1.97 -4.67 -14.86
C ILE A 336 0.64 -4.59 -15.62
N ARG A 337 -0.10 -3.50 -15.38
CA ARG A 337 -1.43 -3.23 -15.95
C ARG A 337 -1.77 -1.75 -15.90
N LEU A 338 -2.62 -1.29 -16.82
CA LEU A 338 -3.00 0.12 -16.91
C LEU A 338 -4.12 0.53 -15.94
N ALA A 339 -4.84 -0.42 -15.36
CA ALA A 339 -5.97 -0.14 -14.46
C ALA A 339 -5.59 0.75 -13.26
N ASN A 340 -4.38 0.59 -12.74
CA ASN A 340 -3.87 1.33 -11.58
C ASN A 340 -3.24 2.70 -11.92
N SER A 341 -3.12 3.04 -13.21
CA SER A 341 -2.51 4.30 -13.66
C SER A 341 -3.51 5.47 -13.76
N THR A 342 -4.77 5.25 -13.41
CA THR A 342 -5.83 6.27 -13.53
C THR A 342 -5.92 7.13 -12.29
N THR A 343 -6.22 8.43 -12.47
CA THR A 343 -6.48 9.40 -11.40
C THR A 343 -7.80 10.15 -11.66
N MET A 344 -8.50 10.55 -10.58
CA MET A 344 -9.76 11.30 -10.68
C MET A 344 -9.48 12.73 -11.14
N THR A 345 -10.24 13.20 -12.16
CA THR A 345 -10.06 14.55 -12.74
C THR A 345 -10.84 15.65 -12.02
N GLY A 346 -11.80 15.30 -11.18
CA GLY A 346 -12.72 16.22 -10.53
C GLY A 346 -14.05 16.43 -11.27
N TYR A 347 -14.25 15.76 -12.39
CA TYR A 347 -15.50 15.77 -13.16
C TYR A 347 -16.28 14.47 -12.99
N GLY A 348 -17.57 14.50 -13.31
CA GLY A 348 -18.43 13.33 -13.29
C GLY A 348 -19.55 13.44 -14.31
N PHE A 349 -20.46 12.44 -14.29
CA PHE A 349 -21.51 12.29 -15.29
C PHE A 349 -22.85 11.92 -14.64
N ASP A 350 -23.94 12.06 -15.39
CA ASP A 350 -25.21 11.41 -15.04
C ASP A 350 -25.04 9.88 -15.16
N GLU A 351 -25.17 9.17 -14.04
CA GLU A 351 -25.00 7.71 -13.98
C GLU A 351 -25.95 6.95 -14.93
N LYS A 352 -27.13 7.52 -15.22
CA LYS A 352 -28.11 6.93 -16.15
C LYS A 352 -27.63 6.94 -17.61
N ALA A 353 -26.70 7.84 -17.93
CA ALA A 353 -26.11 7.94 -19.27
C ALA A 353 -24.92 6.96 -19.45
N LEU A 354 -24.41 6.36 -18.37
CA LEU A 354 -23.30 5.42 -18.40
C LEU A 354 -23.78 4.00 -18.73
N GLN A 355 -22.87 3.23 -19.28
CA GLN A 355 -23.15 1.82 -19.57
C GLN A 355 -23.22 1.02 -18.26
N SER A 356 -24.26 0.18 -18.12
CA SER A 356 -24.35 -0.76 -17.00
C SER A 356 -23.30 -1.87 -17.17
N ARG A 357 -22.70 -2.28 -16.05
CA ARG A 357 -21.79 -3.42 -15.99
C ARG A 357 -22.55 -4.73 -16.13
N ASP A 358 -21.95 -5.72 -16.77
CA ASP A 358 -22.44 -7.09 -16.76
C ASP A 358 -22.36 -7.66 -15.32
N SER A 359 -23.46 -8.22 -14.82
CA SER A 359 -23.54 -8.84 -13.49
C SER A 359 -22.65 -10.09 -13.36
N GLU A 360 -22.33 -10.74 -14.47
CA GLU A 360 -21.42 -11.91 -14.49
C GLU A 360 -19.92 -11.53 -14.60
N ASP A 361 -19.60 -10.26 -14.86
CA ASP A 361 -18.21 -9.79 -14.88
C ASP A 361 -17.53 -10.06 -13.52
N VAL A 362 -16.36 -10.70 -13.56
CA VAL A 362 -15.55 -11.05 -12.39
C VAL A 362 -14.39 -10.08 -12.13
N THR A 363 -14.28 -9.01 -12.94
CA THR A 363 -13.23 -8.01 -12.77
C THR A 363 -13.57 -7.08 -11.60
N PRO A 364 -12.80 -7.01 -10.52
CA PRO A 364 -13.09 -6.09 -9.41
C PRO A 364 -12.86 -4.63 -9.81
N GLU A 365 -13.42 -3.70 -9.04
CA GLU A 365 -13.37 -2.26 -9.34
C GLU A 365 -11.93 -1.72 -9.44
N ASP A 366 -11.02 -2.16 -8.59
CA ASP A 366 -9.61 -1.75 -8.62
C ASP A 366 -8.86 -2.24 -9.88
N SER A 367 -9.37 -3.29 -10.52
CA SER A 367 -8.77 -3.93 -11.70
C SER A 367 -9.41 -3.49 -13.02
N GLN A 368 -10.49 -2.72 -12.97
CA GLN A 368 -11.09 -2.16 -14.19
C GLN A 368 -10.15 -1.11 -14.79
N GLY A 369 -9.89 -1.26 -16.10
CA GLY A 369 -9.09 -0.31 -16.86
C GLY A 369 -9.79 1.03 -17.08
N LEU A 370 -9.47 1.70 -18.18
CA LEU A 370 -10.19 2.86 -18.65
C LEU A 370 -11.55 2.43 -19.22
N ASN A 371 -12.60 2.47 -18.40
CA ASN A 371 -13.95 2.26 -18.90
C ASN A 371 -14.33 3.41 -19.82
N PRO A 372 -14.68 3.17 -21.09
CA PRO A 372 -14.92 4.22 -22.05
C PRO A 372 -16.16 5.03 -21.69
N VAL A 373 -16.09 6.34 -21.82
CA VAL A 373 -17.22 7.26 -21.65
C VAL A 373 -17.94 7.41 -22.97
N ASN A 374 -19.17 6.90 -23.08
CA ASN A 374 -19.97 7.04 -24.30
C ASN A 374 -20.39 8.51 -24.55
N GLN A 375 -20.71 8.84 -25.80
CA GLN A 375 -21.07 10.21 -26.20
C GLN A 375 -22.28 10.80 -25.45
N ALA A 376 -23.23 9.95 -25.00
CA ALA A 376 -24.37 10.41 -24.22
C ALA A 376 -23.92 10.89 -22.82
N ALA A 377 -23.04 10.13 -22.17
CA ALA A 377 -22.46 10.48 -20.88
C ALA A 377 -21.56 11.72 -20.98
N GLN A 378 -20.71 11.83 -22.01
CA GLN A 378 -19.85 13.01 -22.22
C GLN A 378 -20.64 14.32 -22.24
N LYS A 379 -21.88 14.33 -22.77
CA LYS A 379 -22.75 15.51 -22.78
C LYS A 379 -23.29 15.92 -21.41
N THR A 380 -23.20 15.04 -20.42
CA THR A 380 -23.61 15.27 -19.03
C THR A 380 -22.45 15.62 -18.11
N ARG A 381 -21.22 15.74 -18.66
CA ARG A 381 -20.01 16.06 -17.91
C ARG A 381 -20.20 17.32 -17.08
N THR A 382 -19.97 17.21 -15.77
CA THR A 382 -20.13 18.31 -14.82
C THR A 382 -18.97 18.33 -13.83
N LEU A 383 -18.61 19.53 -13.36
CA LEU A 383 -17.59 19.72 -12.33
C LEU A 383 -18.15 19.29 -10.97
N MET A 384 -17.50 18.29 -10.35
CA MET A 384 -17.86 17.78 -9.02
C MET A 384 -16.93 18.29 -7.92
N SER A 385 -15.63 18.45 -8.23
CA SER A 385 -14.62 18.92 -7.29
C SER A 385 -13.70 19.94 -7.96
N PRO A 386 -13.88 21.23 -7.68
CA PRO A 386 -12.94 22.26 -8.13
C PRO A 386 -11.50 22.02 -7.66
N THR A 387 -11.32 21.57 -6.40
CA THR A 387 -10.01 21.24 -5.84
C THR A 387 -9.26 20.24 -6.70
N ARG A 388 -9.93 19.14 -7.07
CA ARG A 388 -9.33 18.12 -7.95
C ARG A 388 -9.03 18.66 -9.34
N ALA A 389 -9.96 19.38 -9.95
CA ALA A 389 -9.81 19.90 -11.30
C ALA A 389 -8.64 20.89 -11.40
N ASN A 390 -8.38 21.66 -10.35
CA ASN A 390 -7.31 22.66 -10.32
C ASN A 390 -5.91 22.05 -10.06
N MET A 391 -5.81 20.75 -9.71
CA MET A 391 -4.50 20.09 -9.52
C MET A 391 -3.70 19.97 -10.83
N PHE A 392 -4.37 19.97 -11.97
CA PHE A 392 -3.78 19.69 -13.26
C PHE A 392 -3.43 20.98 -14.01
N GLU A 393 -2.13 21.18 -14.32
CA GLU A 393 -1.74 22.24 -15.26
C GLU A 393 -2.29 21.99 -16.67
N TRP A 394 -2.46 20.71 -17.02
CA TRP A 394 -2.91 20.30 -18.33
C TRP A 394 -3.71 19.00 -18.29
N LEU A 395 -4.82 18.99 -19.00
CA LEU A 395 -5.56 17.80 -19.46
C LEU A 395 -6.09 18.12 -20.86
N PRO A 396 -6.34 17.11 -21.74
CA PRO A 396 -7.04 17.35 -22.99
C PRO A 396 -8.38 18.07 -22.74
N ALA A 397 -8.73 19.06 -23.54
CA ALA A 397 -9.95 19.84 -23.33
C ALA A 397 -11.22 19.02 -23.65
N SER A 398 -11.10 17.98 -24.48
CA SER A 398 -12.19 17.07 -24.83
C SER A 398 -11.69 15.67 -25.17
N TYR A 399 -12.63 14.74 -25.29
CA TYR A 399 -12.36 13.32 -25.67
C TYR A 399 -11.91 13.18 -27.12
N ASP A 400 -12.20 14.15 -27.98
CA ASP A 400 -11.87 14.13 -29.41
C ASP A 400 -10.50 14.76 -29.70
N GLU A 401 -9.84 15.36 -28.72
CA GLU A 401 -8.50 15.92 -28.88
C GLU A 401 -7.41 14.85 -28.80
N PRO A 402 -6.18 15.12 -29.29
CA PRO A 402 -5.04 14.23 -29.08
C PRO A 402 -4.89 13.83 -27.61
N LEU A 403 -4.72 12.55 -27.33
CA LEU A 403 -4.64 11.94 -25.99
C LEU A 403 -5.95 12.01 -25.18
N GLY A 404 -7.07 12.47 -25.75
CA GLY A 404 -8.39 12.43 -25.12
C GLY A 404 -8.93 11.00 -24.95
N ASN A 405 -8.41 10.02 -25.69
CA ASN A 405 -8.71 8.59 -25.58
C ASN A 405 -8.23 7.98 -24.23
N HIS A 406 -7.41 8.70 -23.45
CA HIS A 406 -6.97 8.28 -22.12
C HIS A 406 -7.88 8.77 -20.98
N PHE A 407 -8.99 9.43 -21.30
CA PHE A 407 -10.09 9.61 -20.37
C PHE A 407 -10.89 8.32 -20.22
N GLY A 408 -11.43 8.11 -19.03
CA GLY A 408 -12.32 7.02 -18.73
C GLY A 408 -13.27 7.36 -17.59
N TYR A 409 -13.94 6.35 -17.05
CA TYR A 409 -14.86 6.47 -15.95
C TYR A 409 -14.63 5.40 -14.91
N ARG A 410 -14.70 5.78 -13.64
CA ARG A 410 -14.74 4.85 -12.51
C ARG A 410 -16.05 4.98 -11.76
N LYS A 411 -16.74 3.85 -11.58
CA LYS A 411 -18.08 3.82 -10.99
C LYS A 411 -18.07 3.81 -9.47
N ASP A 412 -17.08 3.14 -8.87
CA ASP A 412 -17.00 2.97 -7.42
C ASP A 412 -15.55 3.08 -6.96
N VAL A 413 -15.31 3.80 -5.88
CA VAL A 413 -14.00 3.97 -5.27
C VAL A 413 -14.04 3.56 -3.80
N HIS A 414 -12.92 3.05 -3.32
CA HIS A 414 -12.78 2.63 -1.93
C HIS A 414 -12.74 3.83 -0.97
N SER A 415 -11.96 4.84 -1.31
CA SER A 415 -11.78 6.04 -0.48
C SER A 415 -11.62 7.30 -1.32
N GLY A 416 -11.82 8.46 -0.70
CA GLY A 416 -11.70 9.77 -1.31
C GLY A 416 -13.02 10.55 -1.34
N PRO A 417 -12.97 11.85 -1.70
CA PRO A 417 -14.13 12.74 -1.68
C PRO A 417 -15.12 12.48 -2.82
N ILE A 418 -14.65 11.91 -3.94
CA ILE A 418 -15.47 11.59 -5.12
C ILE A 418 -15.63 10.08 -5.19
N LYS A 419 -16.88 9.60 -5.08
CA LYS A 419 -17.17 8.16 -5.06
C LYS A 419 -17.25 7.52 -6.45
N SER A 420 -17.50 8.32 -7.48
CA SER A 420 -17.53 7.91 -8.89
C SER A 420 -17.24 9.12 -9.77
N GLY A 421 -16.62 8.94 -10.93
CA GLY A 421 -16.34 10.06 -11.80
C GLY A 421 -15.38 9.79 -12.94
N GLU A 422 -15.07 10.86 -13.66
CA GLU A 422 -14.09 10.87 -14.74
C GLU A 422 -12.69 10.63 -14.22
N VAL A 423 -11.95 9.79 -14.94
CA VAL A 423 -10.54 9.52 -14.68
C VAL A 423 -9.70 9.80 -15.92
N TYR A 424 -8.41 10.07 -15.71
CA TYR A 424 -7.41 10.20 -16.77
C TYR A 424 -6.18 9.37 -16.43
N SER A 425 -5.52 8.80 -17.45
CA SER A 425 -4.27 8.06 -17.29
C SER A 425 -3.10 8.79 -17.95
N PHE A 426 -2.30 9.49 -17.15
CA PHE A 426 -1.05 10.09 -17.64
C PHE A 426 -0.05 9.04 -18.13
N TYR A 427 0.05 7.91 -17.42
CA TYR A 427 0.93 6.82 -17.82
C TYR A 427 0.60 6.30 -19.21
N SER A 428 -0.67 5.99 -19.49
CA SER A 428 -1.12 5.54 -20.80
C SER A 428 -0.90 6.58 -21.90
N ALA A 429 -1.16 7.88 -21.59
CA ALA A 429 -0.87 8.98 -22.49
C ALA A 429 0.63 9.12 -22.79
N ASN A 430 1.49 8.90 -21.80
CA ASN A 430 2.93 8.90 -21.97
C ASN A 430 3.45 7.71 -22.78
N LEU A 431 2.81 6.53 -22.66
CA LEU A 431 3.11 5.40 -23.52
C LEU A 431 2.81 5.72 -25.00
N GLU A 432 1.66 6.36 -25.28
CA GLU A 432 1.32 6.80 -26.63
C GLU A 432 2.33 7.84 -27.15
N ARG A 433 2.71 8.84 -26.34
CA ARG A 433 3.78 9.82 -26.70
C ARG A 433 5.12 9.14 -26.97
N LYS A 434 5.47 8.15 -26.16
CA LYS A 434 6.77 7.45 -26.16
C LYS A 434 6.92 6.51 -27.36
N TYR A 435 5.89 5.73 -27.65
CA TYR A 435 5.95 4.67 -28.68
C TYR A 435 5.25 5.09 -29.98
N GLY A 436 4.37 6.08 -29.93
CA GLY A 436 3.55 6.50 -31.05
C GLY A 436 2.35 5.59 -31.32
N GLU A 437 1.37 6.08 -32.02
CA GLU A 437 0.20 5.32 -32.41
C GLU A 437 0.03 5.28 -33.94
N SER A 438 0.24 4.11 -34.54
CA SER A 438 0.06 3.89 -35.97
C SER A 438 -1.33 3.30 -36.30
N SER A 439 -1.98 2.70 -35.33
CA SER A 439 -3.36 2.22 -35.36
C SER A 439 -3.90 2.22 -33.91
N PRO A 440 -5.21 2.21 -33.69
CA PRO A 440 -5.76 2.28 -32.34
C PRO A 440 -5.12 1.31 -31.36
N ASN A 441 -4.52 1.84 -30.28
CA ASN A 441 -3.83 1.12 -29.21
C ASN A 441 -2.55 0.35 -29.65
N SER A 442 -1.93 0.68 -30.80
CA SER A 442 -0.70 0.00 -31.26
C SER A 442 0.47 0.17 -30.29
N PHE A 443 0.57 1.30 -29.57
CA PHE A 443 1.59 1.54 -28.56
C PHE A 443 1.58 0.51 -27.41
N LEU A 444 0.46 -0.17 -27.15
CA LEU A 444 0.37 -1.22 -26.14
C LEU A 444 1.19 -2.47 -26.51
N GLN A 445 1.35 -2.78 -27.79
CA GLN A 445 2.18 -3.90 -28.22
C GLN A 445 3.66 -3.59 -28.01
N ASP A 446 4.08 -2.35 -28.29
CA ASP A 446 5.45 -1.91 -28.03
C ASP A 446 5.73 -1.89 -26.52
N TRP A 447 4.82 -1.35 -25.70
CA TRP A 447 4.91 -1.40 -24.23
C TRP A 447 5.01 -2.83 -23.71
N LYS A 448 4.17 -3.75 -24.21
CA LYS A 448 4.23 -5.17 -23.86
C LYS A 448 5.60 -5.77 -24.16
N GLN A 449 6.12 -5.55 -25.36
CA GLN A 449 7.43 -6.09 -25.75
C GLN A 449 8.56 -5.52 -24.88
N VAL A 450 8.57 -4.19 -24.67
CA VAL A 450 9.59 -3.52 -23.85
C VAL A 450 9.52 -3.98 -22.40
N THR A 451 8.33 -4.16 -21.85
CA THR A 451 8.15 -4.68 -20.49
C THR A 451 8.73 -6.09 -20.34
N ILE A 452 8.47 -6.98 -21.29
CA ILE A 452 9.06 -8.34 -21.32
C ILE A 452 10.59 -8.25 -21.39
N ASP A 453 11.13 -7.39 -22.24
CA ASP A 453 12.57 -7.23 -22.41
C ASP A 453 13.23 -6.62 -21.16
N ARG A 454 12.53 -5.72 -20.45
CA ARG A 454 12.92 -5.20 -19.13
C ARG A 454 13.03 -6.31 -18.10
N MET A 455 12.00 -7.13 -17.96
CA MET A 455 12.00 -8.22 -16.97
C MET A 455 13.18 -9.17 -17.18
N LEU A 456 13.43 -9.57 -18.43
CA LEU A 456 14.56 -10.43 -18.77
C LEU A 456 15.91 -9.76 -18.49
N ASN A 457 16.09 -8.51 -18.94
CA ASN A 457 17.33 -7.76 -18.78
C ASN A 457 17.64 -7.40 -17.33
N TRP A 458 16.60 -7.10 -16.52
CA TRP A 458 16.74 -6.80 -15.10
C TRP A 458 16.86 -8.05 -14.23
N GLY A 459 16.71 -9.25 -14.84
CA GLY A 459 16.92 -10.53 -14.21
C GLY A 459 15.75 -11.06 -13.40
N PHE A 460 14.58 -10.45 -13.49
CA PHE A 460 13.37 -11.01 -12.89
C PHE A 460 13.02 -12.36 -13.49
N THR A 461 12.49 -13.25 -12.70
CA THR A 461 12.12 -14.60 -13.12
C THR A 461 10.67 -14.70 -13.56
N SER A 462 9.84 -13.72 -13.20
CA SER A 462 8.41 -13.68 -13.56
C SER A 462 7.88 -12.26 -13.69
N LEU A 463 6.77 -12.11 -14.41
CA LEU A 463 5.81 -11.06 -14.20
C LEU A 463 5.09 -11.37 -12.88
N GLY A 464 4.94 -10.36 -12.02
CA GLY A 464 4.37 -10.54 -10.70
C GLY A 464 2.86 -10.71 -10.71
N ASN A 465 2.28 -10.60 -9.53
CA ASN A 465 0.85 -10.60 -9.34
C ASN A 465 0.20 -9.35 -9.98
N TRP A 466 -1.10 -9.37 -10.23
CA TRP A 466 -1.84 -8.27 -10.86
C TRP A 466 -1.34 -7.89 -12.28
N THR A 467 -0.66 -8.80 -12.97
CA THR A 467 -0.28 -8.62 -14.38
C THR A 467 -1.53 -8.70 -15.26
N ASP A 468 -1.62 -7.79 -16.24
CA ASP A 468 -2.71 -7.76 -17.20
C ASP A 468 -2.74 -9.06 -18.03
N PRO A 469 -3.92 -9.69 -18.24
CA PRO A 469 -4.05 -10.90 -19.08
C PRO A 469 -3.47 -10.76 -20.50
N MET A 470 -3.30 -9.54 -21.03
CA MET A 470 -2.64 -9.34 -22.32
C MET A 470 -1.20 -9.91 -22.38
N PHE A 471 -0.57 -10.16 -21.22
CA PHE A 471 0.76 -10.75 -21.12
C PHE A 471 0.75 -12.27 -21.02
N TYR A 472 -0.41 -12.93 -20.81
CA TYR A 472 -0.47 -14.37 -20.52
C TYR A 472 -0.14 -15.28 -21.75
N ASP A 473 -0.12 -14.72 -22.94
CA ASP A 473 0.34 -15.41 -24.16
C ASP A 473 1.87 -15.44 -24.31
N THR A 474 2.62 -14.79 -23.36
CA THR A 474 4.08 -14.77 -23.44
C THR A 474 4.70 -16.16 -23.33
N THR A 475 5.77 -16.40 -24.12
CA THR A 475 6.62 -17.59 -24.04
C THR A 475 8.07 -17.24 -23.72
N LYS A 476 8.30 -16.09 -23.11
CA LYS A 476 9.62 -15.56 -22.75
C LYS A 476 9.84 -15.41 -21.24
N VAL A 477 8.81 -15.03 -20.49
CA VAL A 477 8.86 -14.78 -19.06
C VAL A 477 7.72 -15.51 -18.37
N PRO A 478 7.95 -16.34 -17.35
CA PRO A 478 6.89 -16.86 -16.50
C PRO A 478 6.03 -15.76 -15.90
N TYR A 479 4.80 -16.07 -15.55
CA TYR A 479 3.87 -15.11 -14.95
C TYR A 479 2.98 -15.77 -13.90
N PHE A 480 2.35 -14.92 -13.06
CA PHE A 480 1.32 -15.33 -12.12
C PHE A 480 -0.04 -14.81 -12.59
N ALA A 481 -1.04 -15.67 -12.57
CA ALA A 481 -2.42 -15.26 -12.79
C ALA A 481 -3.09 -14.93 -11.46
N ASN A 482 -4.11 -14.08 -11.50
CA ASN A 482 -4.86 -13.68 -10.32
C ASN A 482 -6.34 -13.51 -10.60
N GLY A 483 -7.15 -13.61 -9.56
CA GLY A 483 -8.56 -13.32 -9.62
C GLY A 483 -9.15 -12.97 -8.27
N TRP A 484 -10.33 -12.36 -8.31
CA TRP A 484 -11.15 -12.08 -7.15
C TRP A 484 -12.48 -12.82 -7.27
N ILE A 485 -12.95 -13.35 -6.16
CA ILE A 485 -14.30 -13.91 -6.14
C ILE A 485 -15.27 -12.80 -5.72
N ILE A 486 -15.99 -12.27 -6.69
CA ILE A 486 -17.01 -11.23 -6.51
C ILE A 486 -18.35 -11.71 -7.06
N GLY A 487 -19.46 -11.22 -6.53
CA GLY A 487 -20.82 -11.55 -6.92
C GLY A 487 -21.84 -11.24 -5.84
N ASP A 488 -23.10 -11.54 -6.09
CA ASP A 488 -24.24 -11.25 -5.21
C ASP A 488 -24.48 -12.34 -4.14
N PHE A 489 -23.40 -13.00 -3.70
CA PHE A 489 -23.49 -13.95 -2.58
C PHE A 489 -23.72 -13.21 -1.26
N LYS A 490 -24.29 -13.91 -0.29
CA LYS A 490 -24.42 -13.43 1.08
C LYS A 490 -23.05 -13.18 1.71
N THR A 491 -23.01 -12.32 2.72
CA THR A 491 -21.75 -11.93 3.37
C THR A 491 -21.79 -12.11 4.88
N VAL A 492 -20.60 -12.28 5.45
CA VAL A 492 -20.31 -12.24 6.89
C VAL A 492 -19.31 -11.12 7.16
N SER A 493 -19.29 -10.61 8.39
CA SER A 493 -18.40 -9.53 8.80
C SER A 493 -17.38 -10.01 9.81
N SER A 494 -16.15 -9.54 9.71
CA SER A 494 -15.14 -9.68 10.77
C SER A 494 -15.25 -8.60 11.85
N GLY A 495 -16.13 -7.61 11.66
CA GLY A 495 -16.17 -6.39 12.48
C GLY A 495 -15.12 -5.34 12.06
N SER A 496 -14.36 -5.61 10.99
CA SER A 496 -13.36 -4.69 10.42
C SER A 496 -13.19 -4.99 8.92
N ASP A 497 -14.21 -4.71 8.15
CA ASP A 497 -14.32 -5.09 6.73
C ASP A 497 -13.63 -4.09 5.81
N PHE A 498 -12.29 -3.91 5.96
CA PHE A 498 -11.50 -2.85 5.30
C PHE A 498 -11.73 -2.81 3.78
N TRP A 499 -11.51 -3.93 3.08
CA TRP A 499 -11.75 -3.98 1.64
C TRP A 499 -13.20 -4.31 1.26
N ARG A 500 -13.98 -4.92 2.08
CA ARG A 500 -15.43 -5.25 2.01
C ARG A 500 -15.73 -6.43 2.95
N PRO A 501 -17.00 -6.70 3.27
CA PRO A 501 -17.39 -7.92 4.00
C PRO A 501 -16.90 -9.17 3.30
N LEU A 502 -16.64 -10.23 4.08
CA LEU A 502 -16.25 -11.53 3.53
C LEU A 502 -17.47 -12.29 2.96
N PRO A 503 -17.26 -13.21 2.01
CA PRO A 503 -18.34 -14.04 1.48
C PRO A 503 -18.90 -14.97 2.57
N ASP A 504 -20.19 -15.24 2.56
CA ASP A 504 -20.75 -16.42 3.25
C ASP A 504 -20.37 -17.67 2.44
N VAL A 505 -19.37 -18.41 2.91
CA VAL A 505 -18.75 -19.53 2.18
C VAL A 505 -19.67 -20.77 2.11
N PHE A 506 -20.78 -20.75 2.81
CA PHE A 506 -21.82 -21.79 2.75
C PHE A 506 -23.01 -21.37 1.87
N ASP A 507 -23.00 -20.14 1.33
CA ASP A 507 -23.91 -19.74 0.27
C ASP A 507 -23.51 -20.44 -1.04
N PRO A 508 -24.41 -21.21 -1.70
CA PRO A 508 -24.10 -21.83 -3.00
C PRO A 508 -23.62 -20.86 -4.07
N GLU A 509 -24.06 -19.61 -4.03
CA GLU A 509 -23.64 -18.58 -4.97
C GLU A 509 -22.14 -18.28 -4.86
N PHE A 510 -21.53 -18.33 -3.67
CA PHE A 510 -20.08 -18.21 -3.53
C PHE A 510 -19.33 -19.30 -4.30
N ALA A 511 -19.76 -20.55 -4.21
CA ALA A 511 -19.14 -21.66 -4.94
C ALA A 511 -19.31 -21.49 -6.47
N ARG A 512 -20.48 -21.03 -6.92
CA ARG A 512 -20.73 -20.71 -8.34
C ARG A 512 -19.79 -19.59 -8.83
N ARG A 513 -19.65 -18.51 -8.08
CA ARG A 513 -18.77 -17.39 -8.44
C ARG A 513 -17.30 -17.78 -8.43
N ALA A 514 -16.87 -18.65 -7.50
CA ALA A 514 -15.52 -19.23 -7.52
C ALA A 514 -15.28 -20.03 -8.82
N ASP A 515 -16.23 -20.86 -9.25
CA ASP A 515 -16.14 -21.62 -10.51
C ASP A 515 -16.03 -20.70 -11.74
N VAL A 516 -16.88 -19.66 -11.81
CA VAL A 516 -16.85 -18.66 -12.92
C VAL A 516 -15.49 -17.94 -12.95
N THR A 517 -14.98 -17.49 -11.79
CA THR A 517 -13.67 -16.80 -11.69
C THR A 517 -12.53 -17.70 -12.19
N LEU A 518 -12.48 -18.95 -11.71
CA LEU A 518 -11.40 -19.87 -12.10
C LEU A 518 -11.52 -20.32 -13.56
N LYS A 519 -12.74 -20.43 -14.09
CA LYS A 519 -12.96 -20.67 -15.52
C LYS A 519 -12.44 -19.50 -16.37
N THR A 520 -12.72 -18.26 -15.98
CA THR A 520 -12.20 -17.05 -16.68
C THR A 520 -10.67 -17.07 -16.72
N ILE A 521 -10.01 -17.32 -15.58
CA ILE A 521 -8.55 -17.44 -15.52
C ILE A 521 -8.02 -18.58 -16.40
N ALA A 522 -8.73 -19.71 -16.45
CA ALA A 522 -8.34 -20.83 -17.31
C ALA A 522 -8.46 -20.48 -18.80
N ASP A 523 -9.52 -19.75 -19.17
CA ASP A 523 -9.72 -19.27 -20.55
C ASP A 523 -8.61 -18.25 -20.95
N GLU A 524 -8.19 -17.37 -20.02
CA GLU A 524 -7.11 -16.39 -20.23
C GLU A 524 -5.73 -17.04 -20.34
N THR A 525 -5.43 -17.97 -19.45
CA THR A 525 -4.11 -18.65 -19.39
C THR A 525 -3.97 -19.79 -20.38
N GLN A 526 -5.09 -20.34 -20.86
CA GLN A 526 -5.15 -21.49 -21.78
C GLN A 526 -4.32 -22.71 -21.29
N GLY A 527 -4.17 -22.86 -19.96
CA GLY A 527 -3.38 -23.94 -19.37
C GLY A 527 -1.87 -23.83 -19.64
N SER A 528 -1.37 -22.66 -19.94
CA SER A 528 0.03 -22.39 -20.30
C SER A 528 1.01 -22.86 -19.22
N PRO A 529 2.08 -23.62 -19.59
CA PRO A 529 3.14 -23.98 -18.65
C PRO A 529 3.99 -22.77 -18.18
N TRP A 530 3.79 -21.59 -18.75
CA TRP A 530 4.44 -20.36 -18.34
C TRP A 530 3.74 -19.70 -17.14
N CYS A 531 2.48 -20.10 -16.85
CA CYS A 531 1.80 -19.70 -15.62
C CYS A 531 2.37 -20.49 -14.44
N VAL A 532 3.06 -19.80 -13.53
CA VAL A 532 3.65 -20.40 -12.31
C VAL A 532 2.56 -20.88 -11.37
N GLY A 533 1.49 -20.12 -11.24
CA GLY A 533 0.35 -20.42 -10.39
C GLY A 533 -0.64 -19.27 -10.31
N VAL A 534 -1.65 -19.44 -9.47
CA VAL A 534 -2.80 -18.55 -9.37
C VAL A 534 -2.96 -18.04 -7.95
N PHE A 535 -3.07 -16.73 -7.77
CA PHE A 535 -3.54 -16.08 -6.55
C PHE A 535 -5.04 -15.83 -6.65
N ILE A 536 -5.79 -16.06 -5.58
CA ILE A 536 -7.23 -15.77 -5.50
C ILE A 536 -7.52 -14.94 -4.28
N ASP A 537 -8.15 -13.79 -4.50
CA ASP A 537 -8.40 -12.75 -3.50
C ASP A 537 -7.11 -12.10 -2.96
N ASN A 538 -7.27 -11.02 -2.20
CA ASN A 538 -6.16 -10.28 -1.59
C ASN A 538 -6.60 -9.64 -0.28
N GLU A 539 -5.76 -9.73 0.76
CA GLU A 539 -5.88 -8.96 2.01
C GLU A 539 -7.29 -8.89 2.60
N LYS A 540 -8.06 -9.98 2.48
CA LYS A 540 -9.38 -10.01 3.11
C LYS A 540 -9.28 -9.87 4.62
N SER A 541 -10.27 -9.21 5.21
CA SER A 541 -10.34 -8.94 6.65
C SER A 541 -10.77 -10.19 7.44
N TRP A 542 -9.88 -11.19 7.54
CA TRP A 542 -10.17 -12.44 8.25
C TRP A 542 -10.33 -12.30 9.76
N GLY A 543 -10.01 -11.14 10.30
CA GLY A 543 -10.01 -10.75 11.71
C GLY A 543 -8.97 -9.65 11.92
N ARG A 544 -8.92 -9.02 13.09
CA ARG A 544 -7.90 -8.03 13.42
C ARG A 544 -6.93 -8.54 14.48
N ALA A 545 -5.62 -8.31 14.27
CA ALA A 545 -4.54 -8.74 15.18
C ALA A 545 -4.45 -7.94 16.49
N ASN A 546 -5.43 -7.10 16.83
CA ASN A 546 -5.39 -6.25 18.02
C ASN A 546 -5.65 -7.04 19.32
N SER A 547 -6.47 -8.08 19.24
CA SER A 547 -6.83 -8.95 20.37
C SER A 547 -7.40 -10.27 19.85
N ARG A 548 -7.42 -11.29 20.72
CA ARG A 548 -8.04 -12.58 20.39
C ARG A 548 -9.53 -12.45 20.03
N GLN A 549 -10.24 -11.53 20.66
CA GLN A 549 -11.64 -11.22 20.31
C GLN A 549 -11.77 -10.71 18.88
N THR A 550 -10.92 -9.78 18.49
CA THR A 550 -10.97 -9.20 17.12
C THR A 550 -10.46 -10.17 16.05
N GLU A 551 -9.54 -11.09 16.39
CA GLU A 551 -9.15 -12.21 15.51
C GLU A 551 -10.34 -13.15 15.22
N LEU A 552 -11.20 -13.38 16.21
CA LEU A 552 -12.38 -14.24 16.10
C LEU A 552 -13.64 -13.48 15.62
N GLY A 553 -13.48 -12.27 15.11
CA GLY A 553 -14.56 -11.36 14.73
C GLY A 553 -15.59 -11.97 13.77
N ILE A 554 -15.17 -12.79 12.80
CA ILE A 554 -16.10 -13.51 11.89
C ILE A 554 -17.08 -14.39 12.68
N VAL A 555 -16.58 -15.13 13.66
CA VAL A 555 -17.42 -16.00 14.48
C VAL A 555 -18.36 -15.19 15.36
N ILE A 556 -17.82 -14.19 16.07
CA ILE A 556 -18.57 -13.33 16.99
C ILE A 556 -19.73 -12.65 16.25
N ASN A 557 -19.45 -12.01 15.11
CA ASN A 557 -20.48 -11.29 14.36
C ASN A 557 -21.47 -12.22 13.64
N THR A 558 -21.04 -13.44 13.27
CA THR A 558 -21.95 -14.43 12.64
C THR A 558 -22.87 -15.07 13.66
N LEU A 559 -22.41 -15.33 14.89
CA LEU A 559 -23.21 -15.96 15.94
C LEU A 559 -24.42 -15.14 16.37
N THR A 560 -24.38 -13.82 16.23
CA THR A 560 -25.50 -12.91 16.51
C THR A 560 -26.55 -12.84 15.40
N ARG A 561 -26.38 -13.58 14.32
CA ARG A 561 -27.28 -13.58 13.15
C ARG A 561 -28.11 -14.86 13.13
N SER A 562 -29.22 -14.85 12.36
CA SER A 562 -30.08 -16.01 12.18
C SER A 562 -29.53 -16.97 11.13
N GLY A 563 -29.54 -18.28 11.45
CA GLY A 563 -29.17 -19.32 10.49
C GLY A 563 -30.15 -19.43 9.29
N ALA A 564 -31.37 -18.92 9.43
CA ALA A 564 -32.31 -18.83 8.29
C ALA A 564 -31.85 -17.81 7.25
N GLU A 565 -31.08 -16.78 7.63
CA GLU A 565 -30.59 -15.73 6.75
C GLU A 565 -29.13 -15.95 6.32
N VAL A 566 -28.31 -16.51 7.22
CA VAL A 566 -26.85 -16.64 7.06
C VAL A 566 -26.47 -18.13 7.06
N PRO A 567 -26.19 -18.73 5.90
CA PRO A 567 -25.78 -20.14 5.81
C PRO A 567 -24.59 -20.51 6.69
N THR A 568 -23.59 -19.62 6.87
CA THR A 568 -22.48 -19.83 7.82
C THR A 568 -22.98 -19.99 9.25
N LYS A 569 -23.99 -19.23 9.70
CA LYS A 569 -24.57 -19.39 11.04
C LYS A 569 -25.27 -20.74 11.18
N ALA A 570 -26.05 -21.18 10.18
CA ALA A 570 -26.68 -22.50 10.18
C ALA A 570 -25.62 -23.62 10.30
N GLU A 571 -24.50 -23.48 9.59
CA GLU A 571 -23.40 -24.46 9.70
C GLU A 571 -22.74 -24.41 11.09
N PHE A 572 -22.52 -23.23 11.67
CA PHE A 572 -22.02 -23.10 13.04
C PHE A 572 -22.93 -23.78 14.05
N THR A 573 -24.25 -23.62 13.90
CA THR A 573 -25.24 -24.34 14.72
C THR A 573 -25.09 -25.86 14.54
N ARG A 574 -24.95 -26.35 13.29
CA ARG A 574 -24.75 -27.77 13.00
C ARG A 574 -23.46 -28.31 13.66
N VAL A 575 -22.36 -27.57 13.59
CA VAL A 575 -21.07 -27.96 14.20
C VAL A 575 -21.19 -28.03 15.72
N MET A 576 -21.78 -27.04 16.35
CA MET A 576 -21.97 -27.02 17.80
C MET A 576 -22.92 -28.14 18.24
N LYS A 577 -24.01 -28.38 17.50
CA LYS A 577 -24.92 -29.50 17.75
C LYS A 577 -24.25 -30.88 17.61
N ALA A 578 -23.34 -31.02 16.64
CA ALA A 578 -22.57 -32.25 16.48
C ALA A 578 -21.59 -32.48 17.65
N LYS A 579 -21.00 -31.39 18.19
CA LYS A 579 -20.04 -31.46 19.30
C LYS A 579 -20.71 -31.75 20.64
N TYR A 580 -21.82 -31.09 20.95
CA TYR A 580 -22.45 -31.15 22.26
C TYR A 580 -23.65 -32.11 22.33
N ALA A 581 -24.29 -32.40 21.19
CA ALA A 581 -25.51 -33.18 21.04
C ALA A 581 -26.71 -32.58 21.77
N ASP A 582 -26.58 -32.18 23.03
CA ASP A 582 -27.59 -31.58 23.88
C ASP A 582 -27.29 -30.10 24.12
N ILE A 583 -28.34 -29.26 24.05
CA ILE A 583 -28.19 -27.81 24.26
C ILE A 583 -27.77 -27.48 25.69
N ASP A 584 -28.21 -28.27 26.68
CA ASP A 584 -27.86 -28.07 28.08
C ASP A 584 -26.33 -28.23 28.30
N LYS A 585 -25.65 -29.08 27.52
CA LYS A 585 -24.18 -29.21 27.58
C LYS A 585 -23.47 -28.01 27.01
N LEU A 586 -23.99 -27.40 25.93
CA LEU A 586 -23.48 -26.15 25.42
C LEU A 586 -23.67 -25.03 26.46
N ASN A 587 -24.90 -24.92 27.02
CA ASN A 587 -25.26 -23.94 28.04
C ASN A 587 -24.32 -24.04 29.24
N ALA A 588 -24.01 -25.25 29.70
CA ALA A 588 -23.12 -25.48 30.84
C ALA A 588 -21.67 -24.98 30.56
N VAL A 589 -21.19 -25.10 29.31
CA VAL A 589 -19.84 -24.66 28.92
C VAL A 589 -19.81 -23.16 28.64
N TRP A 590 -20.81 -22.63 27.91
CA TRP A 590 -20.82 -21.22 27.48
C TRP A 590 -21.40 -20.25 28.53
N ALA A 591 -21.91 -20.80 29.64
CA ALA A 591 -22.65 -20.05 30.65
C ALA A 591 -23.85 -19.30 30.02
N THR A 592 -24.68 -20.07 29.25
CA THR A 592 -25.88 -19.59 28.56
C THR A 592 -27.11 -20.38 29.03
N ASP A 593 -28.31 -19.98 28.57
CA ASP A 593 -29.59 -20.56 28.96
C ASP A 593 -30.52 -20.79 27.75
N PHE A 594 -29.97 -21.19 26.62
CA PHE A 594 -30.78 -21.47 25.44
C PHE A 594 -31.80 -22.59 25.70
N ASP A 595 -33.06 -22.34 25.38
CA ASP A 595 -34.13 -23.35 25.48
C ASP A 595 -33.97 -24.50 24.47
N SER A 596 -33.29 -24.23 23.36
CA SER A 596 -33.16 -25.20 22.26
C SER A 596 -32.07 -24.80 21.27
N TRP A 597 -31.66 -25.75 20.41
CA TRP A 597 -30.79 -25.46 19.24
C TRP A 597 -31.42 -24.47 18.26
N GLN A 598 -32.76 -24.38 18.22
CA GLN A 598 -33.44 -23.39 17.39
C GLN A 598 -33.24 -21.96 17.98
N ALA A 599 -33.32 -21.82 19.31
CA ALA A 599 -33.01 -20.52 19.97
C ALA A 599 -31.57 -20.10 19.74
N PHE A 600 -30.62 -21.03 19.85
CA PHE A 600 -29.22 -20.78 19.50
C PHE A 600 -29.06 -20.34 18.02
N ASP A 601 -29.78 -20.97 17.10
CA ASP A 601 -29.71 -20.68 15.65
C ASP A 601 -30.29 -19.30 15.30
N GLN A 602 -31.18 -18.75 16.10
CA GLN A 602 -31.75 -17.41 15.91
C GLN A 602 -30.74 -16.29 16.15
N GLY A 603 -29.70 -16.52 16.98
CA GLY A 603 -28.60 -15.58 17.18
C GLY A 603 -28.87 -14.41 18.12
N ASP A 604 -29.98 -14.42 18.84
CA ASP A 604 -30.35 -13.37 19.81
C ASP A 604 -29.68 -13.62 21.17
N PHE A 605 -28.35 -13.41 21.24
CA PHE A 605 -27.57 -13.54 22.48
C PHE A 605 -26.24 -12.80 22.40
N ASP A 606 -25.61 -12.57 23.56
CA ASP A 606 -24.26 -11.99 23.65
C ASP A 606 -23.20 -13.02 23.21
N SER A 607 -22.54 -12.74 22.11
CA SER A 607 -21.50 -13.58 21.51
C SER A 607 -20.07 -13.12 21.85
N GLN A 608 -19.89 -12.25 22.83
CA GLN A 608 -18.54 -11.83 23.21
C GLN A 608 -17.67 -13.01 23.63
N LEU A 609 -16.38 -12.93 23.34
CA LEU A 609 -15.43 -13.98 23.68
C LEU A 609 -15.29 -14.13 25.20
N SER A 610 -15.34 -15.39 25.66
CA SER A 610 -14.89 -15.77 27.00
C SER A 610 -13.88 -16.92 26.91
N ALA A 611 -13.13 -17.17 27.97
CA ALA A 611 -12.16 -18.26 28.00
C ALA A 611 -12.78 -19.62 27.71
N GLU A 612 -14.04 -19.86 28.15
CA GLU A 612 -14.78 -21.11 27.97
C GLU A 612 -15.23 -21.31 26.50
N ARG A 613 -15.46 -20.20 25.76
CA ARG A 613 -15.93 -20.21 24.36
C ARG A 613 -14.77 -20.22 23.35
N GLU A 614 -13.54 -19.87 23.74
CA GLU A 614 -12.43 -19.66 22.80
C GLU A 614 -12.14 -20.88 21.93
N ALA A 615 -12.11 -22.07 22.51
CA ALA A 615 -11.85 -23.31 21.75
C ALA A 615 -12.94 -23.61 20.72
N ASP A 616 -14.18 -23.26 21.03
CA ASP A 616 -15.32 -23.42 20.10
C ASP A 616 -15.27 -22.37 18.99
N TYR A 617 -14.94 -21.14 19.33
CA TYR A 617 -14.81 -20.05 18.36
C TYR A 617 -13.63 -20.33 17.38
N SER A 618 -12.51 -20.86 17.90
CA SER A 618 -11.41 -21.33 17.07
C SER A 618 -11.83 -22.45 16.12
N LEU A 619 -12.63 -23.42 16.59
CA LEU A 619 -13.20 -24.48 15.74
C LEU A 619 -14.14 -23.93 14.67
N LEU A 620 -15.01 -22.97 15.01
CA LEU A 620 -15.93 -22.34 14.07
C LEU A 620 -15.21 -21.51 13.01
N LEU A 621 -14.18 -20.74 13.41
CA LEU A 621 -13.34 -19.99 12.45
C LEU A 621 -12.59 -20.95 11.52
N THR A 622 -12.05 -22.05 12.05
CA THR A 622 -11.41 -23.11 11.24
C THR A 622 -12.40 -23.68 10.24
N THR A 623 -13.64 -23.97 10.66
CA THR A 623 -14.70 -24.52 9.80
C THR A 623 -15.01 -23.56 8.63
N TYR A 624 -15.14 -22.27 8.92
CA TYR A 624 -15.36 -21.24 7.91
C TYR A 624 -14.18 -21.15 6.92
N ALA A 625 -12.97 -21.04 7.43
CA ALA A 625 -11.76 -20.88 6.62
C ALA A 625 -11.49 -22.12 5.74
N GLU A 626 -11.61 -23.34 6.29
CA GLU A 626 -11.43 -24.57 5.51
C GLU A 626 -12.46 -24.69 4.38
N GLN A 627 -13.71 -24.26 4.59
CA GLN A 627 -14.73 -24.26 3.54
C GLN A 627 -14.35 -23.32 2.39
N TYR A 628 -13.88 -22.09 2.71
CA TYR A 628 -13.41 -21.15 1.71
C TYR A 628 -12.30 -21.75 0.83
N PHE A 629 -11.20 -22.18 1.45
CA PHE A 629 -10.05 -22.70 0.72
C PHE A 629 -10.35 -23.99 -0.04
N ARG A 630 -11.24 -24.85 0.50
CA ARG A 630 -11.69 -26.06 -0.15
C ARG A 630 -12.46 -25.77 -1.46
N ILE A 631 -13.39 -24.79 -1.43
CA ILE A 631 -14.17 -24.38 -2.61
C ILE A 631 -13.22 -23.81 -3.68
N VAL A 632 -12.34 -22.88 -3.31
CA VAL A 632 -11.40 -22.26 -4.26
C VAL A 632 -10.49 -23.29 -4.87
N ARG A 633 -9.88 -24.19 -4.05
CA ARG A 633 -9.02 -25.26 -4.57
C ARG A 633 -9.76 -26.21 -5.49
N ALA A 634 -11.00 -26.59 -5.16
CA ALA A 634 -11.81 -27.48 -6.00
C ALA A 634 -12.08 -26.86 -7.37
N ALA A 635 -12.48 -25.59 -7.42
CA ALA A 635 -12.70 -24.86 -8.66
C ALA A 635 -11.39 -24.71 -9.47
N LEU A 636 -10.27 -24.37 -8.81
CA LEU A 636 -8.97 -24.29 -9.49
C LEU A 636 -8.58 -25.63 -10.13
N LYS A 637 -8.68 -26.73 -9.39
CA LYS A 637 -8.27 -28.05 -9.90
C LYS A 637 -9.21 -28.60 -10.97
N GLN A 638 -10.46 -28.13 -11.02
CA GLN A 638 -11.41 -28.45 -12.10
C GLN A 638 -10.95 -27.80 -13.43
N HIS A 639 -10.55 -26.54 -13.43
CA HIS A 639 -10.25 -25.78 -14.63
C HIS A 639 -8.75 -25.75 -14.98
N LEU A 640 -7.87 -25.76 -13.98
CA LEU A 640 -6.41 -25.68 -14.09
C LEU A 640 -5.72 -26.78 -13.26
N PRO A 641 -5.88 -28.08 -13.59
CA PRO A 641 -5.45 -29.19 -12.74
C PRO A 641 -3.96 -29.23 -12.44
N ASN A 642 -3.11 -28.69 -13.33
CA ASN A 642 -1.66 -28.73 -13.23
C ASN A 642 -1.06 -27.48 -12.59
N HIS A 643 -1.85 -26.42 -12.37
CA HIS A 643 -1.36 -25.16 -11.82
C HIS A 643 -1.45 -25.13 -10.29
N MET A 644 -0.52 -24.41 -9.67
CA MET A 644 -0.46 -24.24 -8.22
C MET A 644 -1.43 -23.17 -7.73
N TYR A 645 -1.96 -23.36 -6.51
CA TYR A 645 -2.71 -22.38 -5.77
C TYR A 645 -1.80 -21.65 -4.78
N PHE A 646 -1.66 -20.35 -4.92
CA PHE A 646 -0.79 -19.50 -4.10
C PHE A 646 -1.53 -18.80 -2.94
N GLY A 647 -2.79 -19.16 -2.66
CA GLY A 647 -3.54 -18.59 -1.55
C GLY A 647 -4.04 -17.17 -1.80
N VAL A 648 -4.19 -16.41 -0.70
CA VAL A 648 -4.98 -15.16 -0.64
C VAL A 648 -4.14 -13.93 -0.27
N ARG A 649 -2.82 -14.02 -0.20
CA ARG A 649 -1.90 -12.94 0.21
C ARG A 649 -2.36 -12.25 1.50
N PHE A 650 -2.11 -12.90 2.62
CA PHE A 650 -2.48 -12.39 3.92
C PHE A 650 -1.76 -11.07 4.24
N ALA A 651 -2.51 -10.07 4.70
CA ALA A 651 -1.93 -8.91 5.36
C ALA A 651 -1.73 -9.19 6.86
N ASP A 652 -0.67 -8.63 7.46
CA ASP A 652 -0.31 -8.88 8.87
C ASP A 652 -1.39 -8.41 9.86
N TRP A 653 -2.22 -7.48 9.49
CA TRP A 653 -3.35 -7.00 10.29
C TRP A 653 -4.56 -7.95 10.29
N GLY A 654 -4.60 -8.96 9.42
CA GLY A 654 -5.79 -9.79 9.18
C GLY A 654 -5.49 -11.26 8.90
N MET A 655 -4.61 -11.93 9.67
CA MET A 655 -4.20 -13.31 9.44
C MET A 655 -4.31 -14.20 10.69
N PRO A 656 -5.54 -14.46 11.23
CA PRO A 656 -5.70 -15.36 12.36
C PRO A 656 -5.07 -16.74 12.09
N LYS A 657 -4.45 -17.33 13.10
CA LYS A 657 -3.73 -18.62 12.99
C LYS A 657 -4.58 -19.76 12.39
N GLU A 658 -5.88 -19.79 12.68
CA GLU A 658 -6.83 -20.78 12.15
C GLU A 658 -6.97 -20.65 10.63
N VAL A 659 -7.00 -19.41 10.13
CA VAL A 659 -7.15 -19.12 8.70
C VAL A 659 -5.86 -19.43 7.95
N VAL A 660 -4.70 -19.07 8.51
CA VAL A 660 -3.39 -19.42 7.95
C VAL A 660 -3.20 -20.94 7.88
N ALA A 661 -3.58 -21.67 8.93
CA ALA A 661 -3.54 -23.13 8.96
C ALA A 661 -4.46 -23.76 7.91
N ALA A 662 -5.68 -23.24 7.73
CA ALA A 662 -6.59 -23.67 6.70
C ALA A 662 -6.02 -23.41 5.29
N SER A 663 -5.43 -22.24 5.06
CA SER A 663 -4.73 -21.95 3.80
C SER A 663 -3.60 -22.95 3.55
N ALA A 664 -2.76 -23.24 4.54
CA ALA A 664 -1.67 -24.19 4.41
C ALA A 664 -2.13 -25.61 4.06
N LYS A 665 -3.34 -26.00 4.50
CA LYS A 665 -3.95 -27.30 4.17
C LYS A 665 -4.37 -27.41 2.71
N TYR A 666 -4.86 -26.33 2.11
CA TYR A 666 -5.48 -26.32 0.78
C TYR A 666 -4.66 -25.62 -0.30
N SER A 667 -3.71 -24.75 0.04
CA SER A 667 -2.81 -24.10 -0.91
C SER A 667 -1.54 -24.91 -1.14
N ASP A 668 -0.97 -24.78 -2.34
CA ASP A 668 0.34 -25.37 -2.67
C ASP A 668 1.48 -24.49 -2.11
N VAL A 669 1.26 -23.16 -2.08
CA VAL A 669 2.12 -22.14 -1.47
C VAL A 669 1.24 -21.23 -0.61
N VAL A 670 1.70 -20.83 0.57
CA VAL A 670 1.01 -19.82 1.40
C VAL A 670 1.62 -18.45 1.12
N SER A 671 0.80 -17.44 0.85
CA SER A 671 1.28 -16.12 0.50
C SER A 671 0.87 -15.03 1.49
N PHE A 672 1.77 -14.06 1.65
CA PHE A 672 1.62 -12.92 2.55
C PHE A 672 2.04 -11.64 1.85
N ASN A 673 1.41 -10.51 2.18
CA ASN A 673 1.91 -9.18 1.88
C ASN A 673 2.67 -8.69 3.11
N ASN A 674 3.93 -8.26 2.93
CA ASN A 674 4.80 -7.93 4.06
C ASN A 674 5.49 -6.58 3.86
N TYR A 675 4.81 -5.51 4.23
CA TYR A 675 5.32 -4.15 4.19
C TYR A 675 6.12 -3.84 5.48
N LYS A 676 7.29 -4.49 5.60
CA LYS A 676 8.31 -4.30 6.65
C LYS A 676 9.68 -4.16 5.98
N GLN A 677 10.72 -3.95 6.77
CA GLN A 677 12.08 -3.81 6.22
C GLN A 677 12.65 -5.11 5.65
N GLY A 678 12.06 -6.27 5.99
CA GLY A 678 12.46 -7.57 5.48
C GLY A 678 11.75 -8.73 6.18
N VAL A 679 12.34 -9.91 6.03
CA VAL A 679 11.93 -11.16 6.69
C VAL A 679 12.80 -11.36 7.93
N THR A 680 12.26 -11.03 9.11
CA THR A 680 12.94 -11.21 10.40
C THR A 680 12.54 -12.52 11.08
N GLU A 681 13.46 -13.12 11.87
CA GLU A 681 13.22 -14.42 12.48
C GLU A 681 12.03 -14.41 13.45
N GLY A 682 11.88 -13.36 14.27
CA GLY A 682 10.80 -13.25 15.26
C GLY A 682 9.41 -13.26 14.62
N LYS A 683 9.17 -12.39 13.64
CA LYS A 683 7.87 -12.30 12.94
C LYS A 683 7.46 -13.63 12.29
N TRP A 684 8.43 -14.40 11.79
CA TRP A 684 8.19 -15.62 11.01
C TRP A 684 8.48 -16.91 11.79
N SER A 685 8.56 -16.85 13.12
CA SER A 685 8.85 -17.98 14.01
C SER A 685 7.86 -19.16 13.92
N PHE A 686 6.66 -18.93 13.39
CA PHE A 686 5.62 -19.96 13.20
C PHE A 686 5.84 -20.85 11.96
N LEU A 687 6.72 -20.48 11.02
CA LEU A 687 6.91 -21.21 9.76
C LEU A 687 7.35 -22.67 9.92
N PRO A 688 8.24 -23.04 10.87
CA PRO A 688 8.61 -24.43 11.08
C PRO A 688 7.41 -25.33 11.42
N ALA A 689 6.43 -24.81 12.17
CA ALA A 689 5.22 -25.55 12.51
C ALA A 689 4.26 -25.70 11.32
N LEU A 690 4.28 -24.74 10.39
CA LEU A 690 3.48 -24.77 9.17
C LEU A 690 4.07 -25.70 8.11
N ASP A 691 5.41 -25.77 8.02
CA ASP A 691 6.25 -26.50 7.04
C ASP A 691 5.71 -26.46 5.60
N LYS A 692 5.46 -25.26 5.09
CA LYS A 692 4.97 -24.99 3.73
C LYS A 692 5.89 -24.00 3.02
N PRO A 693 5.97 -24.06 1.68
CA PRO A 693 6.62 -22.99 0.93
C PRO A 693 5.80 -21.69 1.07
N ILE A 694 6.52 -20.59 1.27
CA ILE A 694 5.97 -19.26 1.53
C ILE A 694 6.35 -18.31 0.41
N MET A 695 5.42 -17.43 0.03
CA MET A 695 5.66 -16.36 -0.93
C MET A 695 5.28 -15.02 -0.34
N ILE A 696 6.12 -14.01 -0.51
CA ILE A 696 5.68 -12.63 -0.33
C ILE A 696 5.01 -12.18 -1.63
N GLY A 697 3.71 -11.88 -1.53
CA GLY A 697 2.91 -11.43 -2.67
C GLY A 697 3.08 -9.95 -2.97
N GLU A 698 3.37 -9.13 -1.94
CA GLU A 698 3.59 -7.69 -2.09
C GLU A 698 4.57 -7.17 -1.03
N PHE A 699 5.49 -6.31 -1.46
CA PHE A 699 6.33 -5.46 -0.61
C PHE A 699 6.86 -4.29 -1.44
N HIS A 700 7.18 -3.17 -0.80
CA HIS A 700 7.89 -2.06 -1.44
C HIS A 700 8.64 -1.17 -0.46
N PHE A 701 9.49 -0.33 -1.05
CA PHE A 701 10.07 0.85 -0.45
C PHE A 701 9.85 2.04 -1.38
N GLY A 702 9.62 3.22 -0.83
CA GLY A 702 9.49 4.42 -1.61
C GLY A 702 10.27 5.58 -1.00
N ALA A 703 10.49 6.61 -1.81
CA ALA A 703 11.18 7.84 -1.41
C ALA A 703 10.47 9.05 -2.02
N VAL A 704 10.76 10.26 -1.55
CA VAL A 704 10.11 11.48 -2.04
C VAL A 704 11.00 12.35 -2.93
N ASP A 705 12.27 11.98 -3.10
CA ASP A 705 13.26 12.71 -3.89
C ASP A 705 13.06 12.63 -5.42
N SER A 706 11.97 12.01 -5.86
CA SER A 706 11.48 12.02 -7.25
C SER A 706 10.23 12.91 -7.44
N GLY A 707 10.00 13.85 -6.53
CA GLY A 707 8.91 14.82 -6.60
C GLY A 707 7.57 14.32 -6.08
N TYR A 708 7.52 13.17 -5.44
CA TYR A 708 6.32 12.63 -4.81
C TYR A 708 6.11 13.18 -3.40
N TYR A 709 4.86 13.14 -2.93
CA TYR A 709 4.46 13.59 -1.60
C TYR A 709 4.29 12.43 -0.62
N HIS A 710 4.30 11.19 -1.10
CA HIS A 710 4.15 9.98 -0.28
C HIS A 710 5.12 8.88 -0.75
N PRO A 711 5.99 8.38 0.15
CA PRO A 711 6.95 7.35 -0.23
C PRO A 711 6.36 5.93 -0.31
N GLY A 712 5.12 5.71 0.12
CA GLY A 712 4.52 4.37 0.19
C GLY A 712 4.31 3.90 1.63
N LEU A 713 4.38 2.59 1.88
CA LEU A 713 4.12 2.00 3.20
C LEU A 713 5.41 1.77 4.02
N VAL A 714 6.57 1.67 3.37
CA VAL A 714 7.89 1.60 4.02
C VAL A 714 8.81 2.61 3.35
N TYR A 715 9.42 3.47 4.14
CA TYR A 715 10.12 4.64 3.64
C TYR A 715 11.63 4.40 3.53
N ALA A 716 12.18 4.77 2.39
CA ALA A 716 13.60 4.92 2.15
C ALA A 716 13.97 6.43 2.23
N ALA A 717 15.23 6.73 2.50
CA ALA A 717 15.71 8.10 2.58
C ALA A 717 15.78 8.79 1.20
N ASN A 718 16.12 8.04 0.15
CA ASN A 718 16.23 8.49 -1.23
C ASN A 718 16.25 7.26 -2.18
N GLN A 719 16.36 7.49 -3.51
CA GLN A 719 16.37 6.41 -4.50
C GLN A 719 17.54 5.43 -4.34
N THR A 720 18.70 5.88 -3.88
CA THR A 720 19.87 5.01 -3.61
C THR A 720 19.60 4.10 -2.40
N ASP A 721 19.07 4.66 -1.34
CA ASP A 721 18.67 3.90 -0.14
C ASP A 721 17.53 2.92 -0.45
N ARG A 722 16.55 3.34 -1.24
CA ARG A 722 15.46 2.50 -1.75
C ARG A 722 15.99 1.25 -2.47
N ALA A 723 17.00 1.43 -3.33
CA ALA A 723 17.64 0.35 -4.05
C ALA A 723 18.41 -0.61 -3.11
N ARG A 724 19.10 -0.08 -2.08
CA ARG A 724 19.76 -0.87 -1.03
C ARG A 724 18.74 -1.65 -0.22
N MET A 725 17.66 -1.02 0.24
CA MET A 725 16.59 -1.68 1.01
C MET A 725 15.93 -2.81 0.21
N TYR A 726 15.76 -2.64 -1.11
CA TYR A 726 15.30 -3.72 -1.99
C TYR A 726 16.23 -4.94 -1.95
N GLN A 727 17.54 -4.73 -2.08
CA GLN A 727 18.53 -5.83 -2.00
C GLN A 727 18.52 -6.50 -0.63
N ASP A 728 18.48 -5.73 0.45
CA ASP A 728 18.46 -6.24 1.83
C ASP A 728 17.20 -7.08 2.10
N TYR A 729 16.02 -6.58 1.68
CA TYR A 729 14.77 -7.32 1.78
C TYR A 729 14.84 -8.66 1.06
N MET A 730 15.19 -8.64 -0.23
CA MET A 730 15.24 -9.84 -1.05
C MET A 730 16.30 -10.84 -0.54
N ASN A 731 17.43 -10.34 -0.06
CA ASN A 731 18.44 -11.17 0.60
C ASN A 731 17.87 -11.87 1.84
N SER A 732 17.06 -11.17 2.66
CA SER A 732 16.40 -11.79 3.83
C SER A 732 15.39 -12.87 3.41
N VAL A 733 14.71 -12.70 2.28
CA VAL A 733 13.81 -13.71 1.68
C VAL A 733 14.62 -14.94 1.24
N PHE A 734 15.71 -14.74 0.48
CA PHE A 734 16.55 -15.85 0.00
C PHE A 734 17.26 -16.59 1.12
N ASP A 735 17.53 -15.93 2.22
CA ASP A 735 18.18 -16.49 3.38
C ASP A 735 17.27 -17.33 4.27
N ASN A 736 15.96 -17.29 4.09
CA ASN A 736 14.99 -18.07 4.88
C ASN A 736 14.56 -19.35 4.14
N ASP A 737 14.64 -20.51 4.79
CA ASP A 737 14.43 -21.83 4.18
C ASP A 737 13.00 -22.10 3.67
N TYR A 738 12.03 -21.31 4.08
CA TYR A 738 10.61 -21.48 3.72
C TYR A 738 10.18 -20.61 2.54
N PHE A 739 10.83 -19.46 2.31
CA PHE A 739 10.42 -18.54 1.25
C PHE A 739 10.90 -19.01 -0.13
N VAL A 740 9.99 -19.01 -1.10
CA VAL A 740 10.26 -19.40 -2.49
C VAL A 740 10.27 -18.19 -3.44
N GLY A 741 10.12 -17.00 -2.90
CA GLY A 741 10.20 -15.75 -3.66
C GLY A 741 9.45 -14.58 -3.02
N ALA A 742 9.53 -13.43 -3.70
CA ALA A 742 8.80 -12.22 -3.36
C ALA A 742 8.55 -11.37 -4.61
N HIS A 743 7.40 -10.67 -4.62
CA HIS A 743 7.02 -9.74 -5.67
C HIS A 743 7.02 -8.31 -5.15
N TRP A 744 7.60 -7.42 -5.94
CA TRP A 744 7.64 -5.99 -5.68
C TRP A 744 6.35 -5.30 -6.11
N PHE A 745 5.70 -4.59 -5.22
CA PHE A 745 4.55 -3.74 -5.50
C PHE A 745 5.03 -2.28 -5.62
N GLN A 746 5.13 -1.66 -6.83
CA GLN A 746 4.54 -2.08 -8.10
C GLN A 746 5.45 -1.72 -9.30
N TYR A 747 4.99 -1.95 -10.54
CA TYR A 747 5.76 -1.73 -11.76
C TYR A 747 5.98 -0.25 -12.08
N MET A 748 4.91 0.54 -12.10
CA MET A 748 4.95 1.99 -12.31
C MET A 748 4.61 2.74 -11.03
N ASP A 749 5.10 3.96 -10.89
CA ASP A 749 4.64 4.83 -9.81
C ASP A 749 3.13 5.03 -9.85
N SER A 750 2.51 5.23 -8.69
CA SER A 750 1.13 5.68 -8.62
C SER A 750 1.00 7.07 -9.28
N PRO A 751 -0.18 7.45 -9.80
CA PRO A 751 -0.38 8.84 -10.22
C PRO A 751 -0.07 9.81 -9.07
N LEU A 752 0.68 10.89 -9.34
CA LEU A 752 1.02 11.90 -8.32
C LEU A 752 -0.24 12.47 -7.64
N THR A 753 -1.33 12.60 -8.40
CA THR A 753 -2.64 13.04 -7.95
C THR A 753 -3.53 11.90 -7.40
N GLY A 754 -2.92 10.77 -7.06
CA GLY A 754 -3.55 9.61 -6.42
C GLY A 754 -4.25 8.67 -7.38
N ARG A 755 -4.09 7.38 -7.12
CA ARG A 755 -4.81 6.31 -7.82
C ARG A 755 -6.32 6.48 -7.62
N ALA A 756 -7.08 6.38 -8.71
CA ALA A 756 -8.51 6.71 -8.70
C ALA A 756 -9.35 5.87 -7.71
N TYR A 757 -8.93 4.63 -7.41
CA TYR A 757 -9.65 3.73 -6.52
C TYR A 757 -9.54 4.10 -5.04
N ASP A 758 -8.38 4.55 -4.57
CA ASP A 758 -8.09 4.69 -3.14
C ASP A 758 -7.14 5.85 -2.77
N GLY A 759 -6.79 6.69 -3.75
CA GLY A 759 -5.98 7.89 -3.53
C GLY A 759 -4.48 7.63 -3.30
N GLU A 760 -3.98 6.41 -3.47
CA GLU A 760 -2.55 6.13 -3.34
C GLU A 760 -1.74 6.94 -4.35
N ASN A 761 -0.81 7.76 -3.84
CA ASN A 761 0.11 8.59 -4.60
C ASN A 761 1.57 8.28 -4.27
N TYR A 762 1.92 7.01 -4.37
CA TYR A 762 3.19 6.43 -3.91
C TYR A 762 4.28 6.45 -4.98
N ASN A 763 5.51 6.81 -4.56
CA ASN A 763 6.71 6.58 -5.36
C ASN A 763 7.26 5.17 -5.11
N VAL A 764 6.71 4.18 -5.78
CA VAL A 764 7.06 2.78 -5.56
C VAL A 764 7.32 2.01 -6.87
N GLY A 765 7.29 2.70 -8.02
CA GLY A 765 7.51 2.10 -9.34
C GLY A 765 8.97 1.67 -9.58
N PHE A 766 9.19 0.67 -10.40
CA PHE A 766 10.46 0.47 -11.09
C PHE A 766 10.61 1.45 -12.27
N VAL A 767 9.49 2.00 -12.73
CA VAL A 767 9.43 3.07 -13.72
C VAL A 767 8.57 4.22 -13.21
N THR A 768 8.88 5.44 -13.67
CA THR A 768 8.10 6.65 -13.36
C THR A 768 6.75 6.64 -14.06
N VAL A 769 5.89 7.63 -13.74
CA VAL A 769 4.64 7.89 -14.48
C VAL A 769 4.87 8.20 -15.97
N ALA A 770 6.07 8.61 -16.36
CA ALA A 770 6.49 8.81 -17.75
C ALA A 770 7.14 7.56 -18.39
N ASP A 771 7.02 6.40 -17.75
CA ASP A 771 7.62 5.12 -18.16
C ASP A 771 9.15 5.19 -18.34
N VAL A 772 9.83 5.97 -17.49
CA VAL A 772 11.29 6.05 -17.42
C VAL A 772 11.78 5.19 -16.26
N PRO A 773 12.68 4.21 -16.50
CA PRO A 773 13.19 3.35 -15.44
C PRO A 773 14.07 4.08 -14.41
N TYR A 774 13.94 3.73 -13.12
CA TYR A 774 14.83 4.18 -12.04
C TYR A 774 16.17 3.43 -12.10
N GLU A 775 17.25 4.12 -12.47
CA GLU A 775 18.56 3.49 -12.72
C GLU A 775 19.11 2.77 -11.47
N ALA A 776 18.97 3.38 -10.28
CA ALA A 776 19.41 2.78 -9.03
C ALA A 776 18.72 1.45 -8.74
N MET A 777 17.38 1.39 -8.93
CA MET A 777 16.60 0.17 -8.75
C MET A 777 16.97 -0.93 -9.75
N ILE A 778 17.19 -0.56 -11.02
CA ILE A 778 17.59 -1.52 -12.06
C ILE A 778 18.96 -2.12 -11.76
N LYS A 779 19.92 -1.29 -11.36
CA LYS A 779 21.26 -1.76 -10.98
C LYS A 779 21.18 -2.74 -9.82
N ALA A 780 20.46 -2.38 -8.77
CA ALA A 780 20.27 -3.24 -7.60
C ALA A 780 19.59 -4.57 -7.96
N ALA A 781 18.57 -4.54 -8.81
CA ALA A 781 17.88 -5.75 -9.28
C ALA A 781 18.83 -6.67 -10.09
N LYS A 782 19.60 -6.13 -11.02
CA LYS A 782 20.56 -6.93 -11.80
C LYS A 782 21.62 -7.60 -10.95
N GLU A 783 22.20 -6.88 -10.01
CA GLU A 783 23.20 -7.41 -9.08
C GLU A 783 22.59 -8.54 -8.22
N LEU A 784 21.46 -8.28 -7.60
CA LEU A 784 20.75 -9.23 -6.75
C LEU A 784 20.37 -10.52 -7.51
N HIS A 785 19.74 -10.38 -8.66
CA HIS A 785 19.23 -11.51 -9.43
C HIS A 785 20.36 -12.33 -10.06
N GLY A 786 21.52 -11.72 -10.31
CA GLY A 786 22.71 -12.41 -10.79
C GLY A 786 23.22 -13.49 -9.83
N ASP A 787 23.08 -13.26 -8.52
CA ASP A 787 23.66 -14.11 -7.47
C ASP A 787 22.64 -14.90 -6.63
N MET A 788 21.34 -14.60 -6.73
CA MET A 788 20.31 -15.09 -5.82
C MET A 788 20.25 -16.62 -5.67
N TYR A 789 20.44 -17.40 -6.74
CA TYR A 789 20.37 -18.85 -6.71
C TYR A 789 21.55 -19.46 -5.96
N GLN A 790 22.76 -18.97 -6.22
CA GLN A 790 23.98 -19.40 -5.57
C GLN A 790 23.91 -19.06 -4.07
N ARG A 791 23.51 -17.85 -3.73
CA ARG A 791 23.28 -17.42 -2.36
C ARG A 791 22.33 -18.37 -1.64
N ARG A 792 21.13 -18.60 -2.19
CA ARG A 792 20.11 -19.48 -1.60
C ARG A 792 20.60 -20.92 -1.43
N TYR A 793 21.23 -21.48 -2.44
CA TYR A 793 21.64 -22.89 -2.45
C TYR A 793 22.82 -23.17 -1.52
N HIS A 794 23.88 -22.34 -1.58
CA HIS A 794 25.13 -22.58 -0.86
C HIS A 794 25.13 -22.08 0.60
N ARG A 795 24.13 -21.33 1.01
CA ARG A 795 24.04 -20.93 2.41
C ARG A 795 23.94 -22.18 3.29
N ARG A 796 24.99 -22.45 4.05
CA ARG A 796 24.99 -23.50 5.08
C ARG A 796 24.26 -22.97 6.31
N ASP A 797 23.45 -23.84 6.93
CA ASP A 797 22.83 -23.58 8.24
C ASP A 797 23.91 -23.23 9.25
N ASN A 798 24.04 -22.01 9.68
CA ASN A 798 24.85 -21.60 10.82
C ASN A 798 24.13 -21.86 12.14
N ARG A 799 23.05 -22.66 12.15
CA ARG A 799 22.42 -23.11 13.39
C ARG A 799 23.37 -24.02 14.13
N PRO A 800 23.65 -23.77 15.46
CA PRO A 800 24.41 -24.72 16.28
C PRO A 800 23.76 -26.10 16.19
N ALA A 801 24.55 -27.13 16.04
CA ALA A 801 24.10 -28.53 16.01
C ALA A 801 23.57 -28.96 17.41
N GLN A 802 22.43 -28.41 17.79
CA GLN A 802 21.68 -28.81 18.98
C GLN A 802 20.20 -28.89 18.55
N LEU A 803 19.83 -30.09 18.22
CA LEU A 803 18.53 -30.75 18.32
C LEU A 803 18.45 -31.84 17.25
N LYS A 804 19.40 -32.82 17.41
CA LYS A 804 19.16 -34.17 16.93
C LYS A 804 19.06 -35.01 18.20
N GLU A 805 17.86 -35.17 18.70
CA GLU A 805 17.40 -36.35 19.46
C GLU A 805 15.88 -36.44 19.31
#